data_cdc605dd69560fc456188255057b2a9f
#
_entry.id   cdc605dd69560fc456188255057b2a9f
#
_cell.length_a   1.000
_cell.length_b   1.000
_cell.length_c   1.000
_cell.angle_alpha   90.00
_cell.angle_beta   90.00
_cell.angle_gamma   90.00
#
_symmetry.space_group_name_H-M   'P 1'
#
loop_
_entity.id
_entity.type
_entity.pdbx_description
1 polymer ?
#
loop_
_entity_poly.entity_id
_entity_poly.type
_entity_poly.pdbx_seq_one_letter_code
_entity_poly.pdbx_strand_id
1 'polypeptide(L)'
;MEFKLHAPFKPTGDQPQAIEKLARGVELGLDEQVLLGVTGSGKTFTMASVIEKVQRPTLVLAHNKTLAAQLCAEFKEFFPENAVEYFVSYYDYYQPEAYIPHTDTYIAKDASTNEEIDRLRLSATCALLERRDVIVVSSVSCIYGLGEPEDFEKLMISLRPGMTMERDELLKRLIEIRYERNDVAFERNRFRVRGDTVELYPAYYRDKAVRVEFFGDEIDRISEFNPVNGQVTRTLQHIAIYPASHYVTTKDKLERAIVEIDKELDEREAQFLSEGKAVEAQRIRQRTRYDIEMLRELGYCTGIENYSRVISGRPVGSPPLTLIDYFPKDFLLFVDESHVTLPQVRAMYNGDRARKESLVEYGFRLPCAFDNRPLKFDEFEQRVHQRIYVSATPGDYEKDRAGQIVEQVIRPTGLLDPKVEVRPVENQIDDLIGEINARAARNERVLVTTLTKKMAEDLTQYLTGAGIRVRYMHADVETIERMELIRGLRLGEFDVLVGINLLREGLDIPEVSMVAILDADKEGFLRSETSLIQTIGRAARNADGLVVLYADTITPSMRRAMDETERRRQIQDDYNKAHGIIPQTIRKDVREIIEISKKDEESARRRGKRKLSERERDEEIRKLEKQMQEASRMLEFEYAAILRDRIIELRKESEQ
;
A
#
# COMPACT_ATOMS: atom_id res chain seq x y z
N MET A 1 -14.10 -5.65 -21.68
CA MET A 1 -13.97 -7.01 -21.14
C MET A 1 -14.82 -7.07 -19.90
N GLU A 2 -15.31 -8.25 -19.52
CA GLU A 2 -16.11 -8.45 -18.32
C GLU A 2 -15.23 -9.04 -17.22
N PHE A 3 -15.55 -8.77 -15.96
CA PHE A 3 -14.90 -9.45 -14.84
C PHE A 3 -15.36 -10.89 -14.78
N LYS A 4 -14.39 -11.81 -14.63
CA LYS A 4 -14.63 -13.24 -14.48
C LYS A 4 -13.94 -13.76 -13.24
N LEU A 5 -14.75 -14.16 -12.27
CA LEU A 5 -14.26 -14.69 -11.00
C LEU A 5 -13.81 -16.15 -11.13
N HIS A 6 -12.59 -16.43 -10.77
CA HIS A 6 -12.02 -17.77 -10.67
C HIS A 6 -11.78 -18.11 -9.20
N ALA A 7 -12.59 -18.97 -8.62
CA ALA A 7 -12.42 -19.42 -7.25
C ALA A 7 -12.59 -20.94 -7.14
N PRO A 8 -11.76 -21.63 -6.36
CA PRO A 8 -11.86 -23.07 -6.16
C PRO A 8 -13.04 -23.48 -5.25
N PHE A 9 -13.75 -22.52 -4.68
CA PHE A 9 -14.84 -22.70 -3.73
C PHE A 9 -16.05 -21.84 -4.12
N LYS A 10 -17.21 -22.22 -3.60
CA LYS A 10 -18.47 -21.48 -3.78
C LYS A 10 -18.79 -20.65 -2.52
N PRO A 11 -19.60 -19.59 -2.65
CA PRO A 11 -20.07 -18.84 -1.48
C PRO A 11 -20.81 -19.74 -0.48
N THR A 12 -20.49 -19.62 0.80
CA THR A 12 -21.06 -20.39 1.91
C THR A 12 -21.46 -19.49 3.09
N GLY A 13 -22.24 -20.02 4.01
CA GLY A 13 -22.70 -19.26 5.19
C GLY A 13 -23.50 -18.03 4.82
N ASP A 14 -23.08 -16.87 5.31
CA ASP A 14 -23.73 -15.57 5.03
C ASP A 14 -23.33 -14.97 3.68
N GLN A 15 -22.29 -15.48 3.04
CA GLN A 15 -21.71 -14.91 1.82
C GLN A 15 -22.74 -14.79 0.67
N PRO A 16 -23.56 -15.82 0.34
CA PRO A 16 -24.53 -15.70 -0.74
C PRO A 16 -25.51 -14.54 -0.54
N GLN A 17 -26.01 -14.39 0.68
CA GLN A 17 -26.94 -13.32 1.03
C GLN A 17 -26.25 -11.95 1.06
N ALA A 18 -25.01 -11.88 1.55
CA ALA A 18 -24.22 -10.65 1.59
C ALA A 18 -23.92 -10.15 0.17
N ILE A 19 -23.48 -11.02 -0.72
CA ILE A 19 -23.20 -10.71 -2.13
C ILE A 19 -24.47 -10.17 -2.81
N GLU A 20 -25.59 -10.85 -2.62
CA GLU A 20 -26.86 -10.45 -3.25
C GLU A 20 -27.32 -9.09 -2.77
N LYS A 21 -27.33 -8.86 -1.45
CA LYS A 21 -27.75 -7.59 -0.85
C LYS A 21 -26.87 -6.43 -1.29
N LEU A 22 -25.53 -6.60 -1.24
CA LEU A 22 -24.59 -5.55 -1.60
C LEU A 22 -24.67 -5.21 -3.10
N ALA A 23 -24.70 -6.22 -3.97
CA ALA A 23 -24.83 -5.99 -5.42
C ALA A 23 -26.14 -5.29 -5.76
N ARG A 24 -27.26 -5.75 -5.18
CA ARG A 24 -28.55 -5.09 -5.35
C ARG A 24 -28.55 -3.65 -4.83
N GLY A 25 -27.88 -3.37 -3.71
CA GLY A 25 -27.71 -2.02 -3.19
C GLY A 25 -26.99 -1.09 -4.17
N VAL A 26 -25.94 -1.60 -4.85
CA VAL A 26 -25.24 -0.87 -5.93
C VAL A 26 -26.18 -0.61 -7.11
N GLU A 27 -26.96 -1.62 -7.54
CA GLU A 27 -27.92 -1.50 -8.66
C GLU A 27 -29.05 -0.50 -8.33
N LEU A 28 -29.50 -0.45 -7.07
CA LEU A 28 -30.53 0.50 -6.59
C LEU A 28 -29.99 1.91 -6.38
N GLY A 29 -28.68 2.12 -6.53
CA GLY A 29 -28.06 3.42 -6.40
C GLY A 29 -27.82 3.85 -4.96
N LEU A 30 -27.71 2.94 -3.99
CA LEU A 30 -27.31 3.29 -2.63
C LEU A 30 -25.91 3.89 -2.62
N ASP A 31 -25.74 5.08 -2.08
CA ASP A 31 -24.47 5.78 -2.05
C ASP A 31 -23.48 5.09 -1.11
N GLU A 32 -23.96 4.62 0.04
CA GLU A 32 -23.11 4.06 1.09
C GLU A 32 -23.73 2.79 1.68
N GLN A 33 -22.89 1.75 1.81
CA GLN A 33 -23.27 0.47 2.38
C GLN A 33 -22.16 -0.03 3.30
N VAL A 34 -22.50 -0.87 4.28
CA VAL A 34 -21.54 -1.51 5.18
C VAL A 34 -21.59 -3.02 5.03
N LEU A 35 -20.45 -3.66 4.80
CA LEU A 35 -20.22 -5.07 5.03
C LEU A 35 -19.58 -5.25 6.42
N LEU A 36 -20.39 -5.60 7.41
CA LEU A 36 -19.92 -5.96 8.73
C LEU A 36 -19.47 -7.44 8.71
N GLY A 37 -18.21 -7.65 8.39
CA GLY A 37 -17.66 -9.00 8.22
C GLY A 37 -16.63 -9.34 9.29
N VAL A 38 -16.87 -10.40 10.07
CA VAL A 38 -15.90 -10.85 11.09
C VAL A 38 -14.60 -11.33 10.45
N THR A 39 -13.53 -11.35 11.23
CA THR A 39 -12.24 -11.87 10.78
C THR A 39 -12.38 -13.35 10.39
N GLY A 40 -11.91 -13.71 9.18
CA GLY A 40 -11.98 -15.08 8.68
C GLY A 40 -13.31 -15.49 8.04
N SER A 41 -14.27 -14.57 7.87
CA SER A 41 -15.54 -14.83 7.17
C SER A 41 -15.41 -14.83 5.63
N GLY A 42 -14.25 -14.47 5.08
CA GLY A 42 -14.03 -14.40 3.64
C GLY A 42 -14.50 -13.10 2.99
N LYS A 43 -14.31 -11.95 3.66
CA LYS A 43 -14.68 -10.61 3.16
C LYS A 43 -14.14 -10.32 1.75
N THR A 44 -12.86 -10.65 1.49
CA THR A 44 -12.23 -10.43 0.18
C THR A 44 -12.96 -11.20 -0.94
N PHE A 45 -13.35 -12.43 -0.68
CA PHE A 45 -14.12 -13.22 -1.63
C PHE A 45 -15.52 -12.63 -1.88
N THR A 46 -16.16 -12.12 -0.83
CA THR A 46 -17.45 -11.40 -0.96
C THR A 46 -17.29 -10.14 -1.81
N MET A 47 -16.24 -9.33 -1.57
CA MET A 47 -15.91 -8.18 -2.42
C MET A 47 -15.71 -8.60 -3.88
N ALA A 48 -14.90 -9.63 -4.15
CA ALA A 48 -14.67 -10.14 -5.49
C ALA A 48 -15.95 -10.59 -6.18
N SER A 49 -16.83 -11.29 -5.47
CA SER A 49 -18.11 -11.75 -6.00
C SER A 49 -19.07 -10.59 -6.32
N VAL A 50 -19.05 -9.52 -5.49
CA VAL A 50 -19.82 -8.29 -5.78
C VAL A 50 -19.27 -7.60 -7.03
N ILE A 51 -17.95 -7.48 -7.17
CA ILE A 51 -17.30 -6.88 -8.36
C ILE A 51 -17.70 -7.63 -9.63
N GLU A 52 -17.63 -8.96 -9.62
CA GLU A 52 -18.08 -9.79 -10.76
C GLU A 52 -19.54 -9.52 -11.08
N LYS A 53 -20.40 -9.41 -10.08
CA LYS A 53 -21.83 -9.24 -10.28
C LYS A 53 -22.20 -7.86 -10.83
N VAL A 54 -21.56 -6.80 -10.34
CA VAL A 54 -21.86 -5.41 -10.73
C VAL A 54 -21.11 -4.91 -11.96
N GLN A 55 -20.02 -5.58 -12.37
CA GLN A 55 -19.24 -5.29 -13.59
C GLN A 55 -18.77 -3.84 -13.71
N ARG A 56 -18.29 -3.23 -12.63
CA ARG A 56 -17.82 -1.85 -12.62
C ARG A 56 -16.33 -1.74 -12.28
N PRO A 57 -15.57 -0.80 -12.87
CA PRO A 57 -14.24 -0.47 -12.42
C PRO A 57 -14.23 -0.22 -10.93
N THR A 58 -13.26 -0.76 -10.22
CA THR A 58 -13.29 -0.79 -8.76
C THR A 58 -12.00 -0.27 -8.16
N LEU A 59 -12.13 0.63 -7.18
CA LEU A 59 -11.04 1.04 -6.30
C LEU A 59 -11.21 0.35 -4.94
N VAL A 60 -10.16 -0.33 -4.47
CA VAL A 60 -10.10 -0.92 -3.12
C VAL A 60 -9.09 -0.14 -2.31
N LEU A 61 -9.55 0.56 -1.29
CA LEU A 61 -8.72 1.41 -0.43
C LEU A 61 -8.38 0.68 0.87
N ALA A 62 -7.08 0.49 1.12
CA ALA A 62 -6.53 -0.12 2.33
C ALA A 62 -5.69 0.89 3.12
N HIS A 63 -5.61 0.75 4.44
CA HIS A 63 -4.93 1.72 5.31
C HIS A 63 -3.39 1.64 5.28
N ASN A 64 -2.80 0.56 4.78
CA ASN A 64 -1.34 0.42 4.66
C ASN A 64 -0.91 -0.38 3.40
N LYS A 65 0.41 -0.31 3.08
CA LYS A 65 0.99 -0.97 1.91
C LYS A 65 0.89 -2.50 1.97
N THR A 66 1.12 -3.09 3.15
CA THR A 66 1.14 -4.55 3.36
C THR A 66 -0.24 -5.16 3.12
N LEU A 67 -1.28 -4.56 3.70
CA LEU A 67 -2.66 -5.01 3.48
C LEU A 67 -3.06 -4.81 2.01
N ALA A 68 -2.71 -3.68 1.40
CA ALA A 68 -2.96 -3.44 -0.02
C ALA A 68 -2.27 -4.50 -0.91
N ALA A 69 -1.03 -4.90 -0.60
CA ALA A 69 -0.32 -5.94 -1.32
C ALA A 69 -1.00 -7.31 -1.19
N GLN A 70 -1.41 -7.66 0.02
CA GLN A 70 -2.15 -8.91 0.29
C GLN A 70 -3.47 -8.93 -0.50
N LEU A 71 -4.28 -7.88 -0.42
CA LEU A 71 -5.55 -7.79 -1.16
C LEU A 71 -5.31 -7.86 -2.67
N CYS A 72 -4.29 -7.15 -3.18
CA CYS A 72 -3.96 -7.19 -4.60
C CYS A 72 -3.58 -8.60 -5.06
N ALA A 73 -2.81 -9.35 -4.25
CA ALA A 73 -2.47 -10.74 -4.54
C ALA A 73 -3.72 -11.64 -4.56
N GLU A 74 -4.60 -11.52 -3.57
CA GLU A 74 -5.86 -12.26 -3.50
C GLU A 74 -6.77 -11.94 -4.72
N PHE A 75 -6.92 -10.66 -5.08
CA PHE A 75 -7.70 -10.27 -6.26
C PHE A 75 -7.09 -10.76 -7.58
N LYS A 76 -5.76 -10.82 -7.71
CA LYS A 76 -5.09 -11.42 -8.88
C LYS A 76 -5.36 -12.92 -9.02
N GLU A 77 -5.46 -13.63 -7.90
CA GLU A 77 -5.87 -15.03 -7.92
C GLU A 77 -7.35 -15.18 -8.35
N PHE A 78 -8.22 -14.29 -7.88
CA PHE A 78 -9.64 -14.30 -8.24
C PHE A 78 -9.93 -13.81 -9.67
N PHE A 79 -9.11 -12.91 -10.22
CA PHE A 79 -9.32 -12.30 -11.53
C PHE A 79 -8.07 -12.39 -12.43
N PRO A 80 -7.63 -13.61 -12.78
CA PRO A 80 -6.39 -13.81 -13.54
C PRO A 80 -6.45 -13.26 -14.99
N GLU A 81 -7.65 -13.07 -15.56
CA GLU A 81 -7.87 -12.53 -16.91
C GLU A 81 -8.10 -11.00 -16.94
N ASN A 82 -8.35 -10.38 -15.78
CA ASN A 82 -8.69 -8.98 -15.65
C ASN A 82 -7.49 -8.14 -15.16
N ALA A 83 -7.59 -6.82 -15.27
CA ALA A 83 -6.54 -5.94 -14.79
C ALA A 83 -6.69 -5.72 -13.27
N VAL A 84 -5.78 -6.30 -12.50
CA VAL A 84 -5.67 -6.06 -11.05
C VAL A 84 -4.36 -5.34 -10.79
N GLU A 85 -4.47 -4.07 -10.43
CA GLU A 85 -3.37 -3.13 -10.34
C GLU A 85 -3.10 -2.71 -8.90
N TYR A 86 -1.85 -2.30 -8.63
CA TYR A 86 -1.39 -1.91 -7.32
C TYR A 86 -0.93 -0.46 -7.30
N PHE A 87 -1.49 0.37 -6.42
CA PHE A 87 -1.20 1.79 -6.37
C PHE A 87 -0.93 2.27 -4.93
N VAL A 88 0.33 2.30 -4.53
CA VAL A 88 0.76 2.77 -3.20
C VAL A 88 1.87 3.80 -3.32
N SER A 89 2.35 4.34 -2.19
CA SER A 89 3.50 5.24 -2.21
C SER A 89 4.73 4.51 -2.76
N TYR A 90 5.38 5.11 -3.76
CA TYR A 90 6.57 4.55 -4.41
C TYR A 90 7.88 4.84 -3.66
N TYR A 91 7.81 5.45 -2.49
CA TYR A 91 8.97 5.68 -1.64
C TYR A 91 9.22 4.47 -0.73
N ASP A 92 10.45 3.90 -0.79
CA ASP A 92 10.96 2.95 0.20
C ASP A 92 11.29 3.68 1.50
N TYR A 93 11.94 4.84 1.37
CA TYR A 93 12.19 5.79 2.43
C TYR A 93 11.68 7.16 2.02
N TYR A 94 11.04 7.86 2.93
CA TYR A 94 10.53 9.20 2.68
C TYR A 94 10.66 10.10 3.89
N GLN A 95 11.57 11.06 3.83
CA GLN A 95 11.66 12.20 4.74
C GLN A 95 11.11 13.43 4.02
N PRO A 96 9.93 13.92 4.41
CA PRO A 96 9.38 15.12 3.80
C PRO A 96 10.23 16.34 4.11
N GLU A 97 10.29 17.27 3.17
CA GLU A 97 10.87 18.60 3.40
C GLU A 97 10.14 19.28 4.56
N ALA A 98 10.87 19.79 5.53
CA ALA A 98 10.31 20.46 6.69
C ALA A 98 11.23 21.57 7.21
N TYR A 99 10.67 22.56 7.90
CA TYR A 99 11.45 23.55 8.62
C TYR A 99 10.94 23.69 10.04
N ILE A 100 11.86 23.66 10.98
CA ILE A 100 11.59 23.76 12.43
C ILE A 100 12.08 25.12 12.91
N PRO A 101 11.19 26.13 13.05
CA PRO A 101 11.59 27.52 13.32
C PRO A 101 12.36 27.72 14.62
N HIS A 102 12.00 27.02 15.70
CA HIS A 102 12.63 27.24 17.02
C HIS A 102 14.09 26.75 17.11
N THR A 103 14.51 25.86 16.21
CA THR A 103 15.89 25.37 16.11
C THR A 103 16.60 25.87 14.87
N ASP A 104 15.94 26.67 14.01
CA ASP A 104 16.41 27.09 12.68
C ASP A 104 16.93 25.91 11.85
N THR A 105 16.20 24.77 11.92
CA THR A 105 16.63 23.54 11.27
C THR A 105 15.80 23.30 10.02
N TYR A 106 16.47 23.33 8.85
CA TYR A 106 15.88 22.91 7.59
C TYR A 106 16.20 21.43 7.34
N ILE A 107 15.17 20.66 7.12
CA ILE A 107 15.23 19.24 6.75
C ILE A 107 14.94 19.18 5.25
N ALA A 108 15.96 18.83 4.47
CA ALA A 108 15.78 18.63 3.02
C ALA A 108 14.91 17.39 2.77
N LYS A 109 14.14 17.41 1.67
CA LYS A 109 13.46 16.21 1.20
C LYS A 109 14.51 15.15 0.88
N ASP A 110 14.40 14.00 1.56
CA ASP A 110 15.21 12.82 1.26
C ASP A 110 14.26 11.65 0.98
N ALA A 111 14.47 10.98 -0.14
CA ALA A 111 13.58 9.91 -0.57
C ALA A 111 14.31 8.93 -1.47
N SER A 112 14.17 7.66 -1.20
CA SER A 112 14.51 6.59 -2.12
C SER A 112 13.24 6.07 -2.81
N THR A 113 13.28 5.99 -4.12
CA THR A 113 12.14 5.54 -4.93
C THR A 113 12.28 4.08 -5.30
N ASN A 114 11.18 3.36 -5.22
CA ASN A 114 11.07 1.98 -5.68
C ASN A 114 10.60 1.98 -7.14
N GLU A 115 11.48 1.62 -8.05
CA GLU A 115 11.19 1.60 -9.48
C GLU A 115 10.08 0.62 -9.87
N GLU A 116 9.94 -0.49 -9.14
CA GLU A 116 8.89 -1.47 -9.42
C GLU A 116 7.51 -0.95 -8.98
N ILE A 117 7.45 -0.26 -7.84
CA ILE A 117 6.18 0.38 -7.40
C ILE A 117 5.83 1.54 -8.35
N ASP A 118 6.81 2.31 -8.81
CA ASP A 118 6.58 3.36 -9.80
C ASP A 118 6.00 2.80 -11.10
N ARG A 119 6.56 1.69 -11.60
CA ARG A 119 6.04 0.93 -12.74
C ARG A 119 4.58 0.50 -12.53
N LEU A 120 4.26 -0.06 -11.36
CA LEU A 120 2.90 -0.50 -11.03
C LEU A 120 1.90 0.65 -10.98
N ARG A 121 2.33 1.82 -10.50
CA ARG A 121 1.50 3.04 -10.50
C ARG A 121 1.19 3.51 -11.93
N LEU A 122 2.19 3.51 -12.81
CA LEU A 122 1.97 3.82 -14.24
C LEU A 122 1.08 2.77 -14.90
N SER A 123 1.28 1.48 -14.60
CA SER A 123 0.41 0.40 -15.08
C SER A 123 -1.05 0.62 -14.69
N ALA A 124 -1.30 1.01 -13.44
CA ALA A 124 -2.65 1.27 -12.95
C ALA A 124 -3.36 2.40 -13.72
N THR A 125 -2.68 3.54 -13.93
CA THR A 125 -3.24 4.65 -14.70
C THR A 125 -3.46 4.33 -16.18
N CYS A 126 -2.53 3.61 -16.81
CA CYS A 126 -2.70 3.13 -18.18
C CYS A 126 -3.90 2.18 -18.30
N ALA A 127 -4.02 1.21 -17.37
CA ALA A 127 -5.13 0.27 -17.36
C ALA A 127 -6.50 0.96 -17.22
N LEU A 128 -6.59 1.99 -16.37
CA LEU A 128 -7.82 2.77 -16.18
C LEU A 128 -8.25 3.53 -17.44
N LEU A 129 -7.29 3.98 -18.27
CA LEU A 129 -7.57 4.67 -19.53
C LEU A 129 -7.94 3.69 -20.67
N GLU A 130 -7.42 2.45 -20.64
CA GLU A 130 -7.62 1.47 -21.72
C GLU A 130 -8.79 0.52 -21.49
N ARG A 131 -9.11 0.20 -20.23
CA ARG A 131 -9.99 -0.90 -19.85
C ARG A 131 -11.06 -0.47 -18.86
N ARG A 132 -12.17 -1.21 -18.84
CA ARG A 132 -13.21 -1.05 -17.83
C ARG A 132 -13.21 -2.17 -16.78
N ASP A 133 -12.57 -3.28 -17.05
CA ASP A 133 -12.43 -4.42 -16.15
C ASP A 133 -11.16 -4.28 -15.29
N VAL A 134 -11.08 -3.19 -14.55
CA VAL A 134 -9.91 -2.81 -13.75
C VAL A 134 -10.26 -2.75 -12.26
N ILE A 135 -9.46 -3.45 -11.45
CA ILE A 135 -9.46 -3.33 -10.00
C ILE A 135 -8.14 -2.68 -9.60
N VAL A 136 -8.18 -1.52 -8.95
CA VAL A 136 -6.98 -0.90 -8.38
C VAL A 136 -7.03 -1.05 -6.86
N VAL A 137 -6.05 -1.73 -6.29
CA VAL A 137 -5.87 -1.80 -4.84
C VAL A 137 -4.86 -0.74 -4.42
N SER A 138 -5.29 0.19 -3.58
CA SER A 138 -4.50 1.36 -3.21
C SER A 138 -4.41 1.56 -1.70
N SER A 139 -3.34 2.20 -1.25
CA SER A 139 -3.29 2.86 0.05
C SER A 139 -3.87 4.27 -0.05
N VAL A 140 -3.79 5.06 1.02
CA VAL A 140 -4.17 6.49 1.01
C VAL A 140 -3.42 7.33 -0.05
N SER A 141 -2.45 6.75 -0.76
CA SER A 141 -1.78 7.41 -1.88
C SER A 141 -2.73 7.84 -3.00
N CYS A 142 -3.90 7.22 -3.10
CA CYS A 142 -4.93 7.57 -4.11
C CYS A 142 -5.53 8.97 -3.93
N ILE A 143 -5.41 9.59 -2.75
CA ILE A 143 -5.91 10.95 -2.49
C ILE A 143 -4.85 12.03 -2.65
N TYR A 144 -3.61 11.66 -2.97
CA TYR A 144 -2.52 12.62 -3.22
C TYR A 144 -2.49 13.05 -4.68
N GLY A 145 -1.95 14.26 -4.89
CA GLY A 145 -1.81 14.85 -6.22
C GLY A 145 -1.06 13.94 -7.20
N LEU A 146 -1.63 13.80 -8.38
CA LEU A 146 -1.12 13.08 -9.53
C LEU A 146 -1.16 14.00 -10.75
N GLY A 147 -0.51 13.62 -11.85
CA GLY A 147 -0.60 14.36 -13.10
C GLY A 147 -2.03 14.38 -13.65
N GLU A 148 -2.28 15.29 -14.58
CA GLU A 148 -3.61 15.44 -15.21
C GLU A 148 -3.93 14.24 -16.12
N PRO A 149 -5.08 13.55 -15.93
CA PRO A 149 -5.50 12.46 -16.81
C PRO A 149 -5.59 12.90 -18.27
N GLU A 150 -6.11 14.11 -18.54
CA GLU A 150 -6.24 14.65 -19.89
C GLU A 150 -4.89 14.87 -20.58
N ASP A 151 -3.88 15.37 -19.86
CA ASP A 151 -2.54 15.55 -20.43
C ASP A 151 -1.86 14.21 -20.66
N PHE A 152 -2.03 13.27 -19.72
CA PHE A 152 -1.49 11.94 -19.84
C PHE A 152 -2.08 11.17 -21.04
N GLU A 153 -3.37 11.33 -21.30
CA GLU A 153 -4.05 10.77 -22.47
C GLU A 153 -3.69 11.48 -23.76
N LYS A 154 -3.67 12.83 -23.78
CA LYS A 154 -3.34 13.63 -24.99
C LYS A 154 -1.92 13.41 -25.48
N LEU A 155 -0.98 13.19 -24.57
CA LEU A 155 0.42 12.95 -24.89
C LEU A 155 0.71 11.48 -25.28
N MET A 156 -0.26 10.59 -25.18
CA MET A 156 -0.16 9.20 -25.63
C MET A 156 0.15 9.15 -27.14
N ILE A 157 1.09 8.28 -27.51
CA ILE A 157 1.45 8.04 -28.92
C ILE A 157 0.74 6.77 -29.38
N SER A 158 -0.20 6.93 -30.30
CA SER A 158 -0.91 5.83 -30.95
C SER A 158 -0.21 5.44 -32.25
N LEU A 159 0.20 4.17 -32.39
CA LEU A 159 0.90 3.66 -33.57
C LEU A 159 0.16 2.47 -34.17
N ARG A 160 0.16 2.38 -35.49
CA ARG A 160 -0.43 1.27 -36.27
C ARG A 160 0.45 0.95 -37.48
N PRO A 161 0.57 -0.32 -37.89
CA PRO A 161 1.13 -0.67 -39.19
C PRO A 161 0.39 0.04 -40.34
N GLY A 162 1.12 0.50 -41.35
CA GLY A 162 0.57 1.30 -42.44
C GLY A 162 0.39 2.80 -42.13
N MET A 163 0.73 3.25 -40.94
CA MET A 163 0.68 4.67 -40.56
C MET A 163 1.86 5.42 -41.15
N THR A 164 1.61 6.53 -41.84
CA THR A 164 2.67 7.45 -42.30
C THR A 164 3.14 8.30 -41.14
N MET A 165 4.38 8.16 -40.77
CA MET A 165 5.08 8.92 -39.71
C MET A 165 6.60 8.81 -39.94
N GLU A 166 7.28 9.93 -40.01
CA GLU A 166 8.75 9.92 -40.04
C GLU A 166 9.32 9.32 -38.74
N ARG A 167 10.35 8.49 -38.86
CA ARG A 167 11.05 7.92 -37.70
C ARG A 167 11.47 8.99 -36.70
N ASP A 168 12.05 10.10 -37.20
CA ASP A 168 12.58 11.17 -36.36
C ASP A 168 11.45 11.96 -35.65
N GLU A 169 10.25 11.99 -36.20
CA GLU A 169 9.06 12.51 -35.53
C GLU A 169 8.70 11.62 -34.33
N LEU A 170 8.70 10.30 -34.48
CA LEU A 170 8.49 9.38 -33.35
C LEU A 170 9.53 9.61 -32.26
N LEU A 171 10.81 9.76 -32.60
CA LEU A 171 11.87 10.01 -31.62
C LEU A 171 11.65 11.31 -30.83
N LYS A 172 11.24 12.38 -31.47
CA LYS A 172 10.91 13.65 -30.82
C LYS A 172 9.73 13.50 -29.84
N ARG A 173 8.67 12.81 -30.27
CA ARG A 173 7.51 12.55 -29.42
C ARG A 173 7.85 11.65 -28.22
N LEU A 174 8.73 10.66 -28.38
CA LEU A 174 9.19 9.83 -27.26
C LEU A 174 9.93 10.67 -26.20
N ILE A 175 10.77 11.61 -26.63
CA ILE A 175 11.47 12.53 -25.71
C ILE A 175 10.46 13.46 -25.00
N GLU A 176 9.45 13.96 -25.71
CA GLU A 176 8.39 14.82 -25.13
C GLU A 176 7.61 14.12 -24.03
N ILE A 177 7.39 12.80 -24.15
CA ILE A 177 6.72 11.97 -23.14
C ILE A 177 7.69 11.33 -22.15
N ARG A 178 8.92 11.85 -22.02
CA ARG A 178 9.92 11.51 -21.00
C ARG A 178 10.60 10.15 -21.15
N TYR A 179 10.68 9.61 -22.36
CA TYR A 179 11.59 8.51 -22.65
C TYR A 179 13.00 9.01 -22.98
N GLU A 180 14.00 8.29 -22.53
CA GLU A 180 15.40 8.61 -22.78
C GLU A 180 15.98 7.73 -23.88
N ARG A 181 16.76 8.34 -24.79
CA ARG A 181 17.51 7.56 -25.77
C ARG A 181 18.76 6.95 -25.12
N ASN A 182 18.87 5.64 -25.17
CA ASN A 182 20.09 4.95 -24.77
C ASN A 182 20.28 3.69 -25.64
N ASP A 183 21.25 3.78 -26.57
CA ASP A 183 21.52 2.70 -27.53
C ASP A 183 22.33 1.54 -26.90
N VAL A 184 22.90 1.72 -25.69
CA VAL A 184 23.75 0.75 -24.99
C VAL A 184 22.97 0.03 -23.88
N ALA A 185 22.43 0.79 -22.90
CA ALA A 185 21.68 0.23 -21.80
C ALA A 185 20.17 0.34 -22.10
N PHE A 186 19.60 -0.77 -22.58
CA PHE A 186 18.18 -0.85 -22.92
C PHE A 186 17.37 -1.31 -21.72
N GLU A 187 16.94 -0.35 -20.95
CA GLU A 187 16.17 -0.52 -19.70
C GLU A 187 14.81 0.15 -19.82
N ARG A 188 13.99 -0.01 -18.79
CA ARG A 188 12.67 0.65 -18.67
C ARG A 188 12.80 2.18 -18.84
N ASN A 189 11.83 2.80 -19.46
CA ASN A 189 11.79 4.24 -19.81
C ASN A 189 12.79 4.66 -20.89
N ARG A 190 13.41 3.72 -21.59
CA ARG A 190 14.38 4.01 -22.63
C ARG A 190 13.96 3.51 -23.99
N PHE A 191 14.46 4.17 -25.01
CA PHE A 191 14.39 3.70 -26.38
C PHE A 191 15.76 3.69 -27.02
N ARG A 192 15.93 2.86 -28.03
CA ARG A 192 17.13 2.81 -28.85
C ARG A 192 16.78 2.71 -30.33
N VAL A 193 17.71 3.12 -31.19
CA VAL A 193 17.52 3.19 -32.63
C VAL A 193 18.60 2.36 -33.33
N ARG A 194 18.16 1.49 -34.24
CA ARG A 194 19.05 0.67 -35.07
C ARG A 194 18.55 0.69 -36.52
N GLY A 195 19.15 1.58 -37.35
CA GLY A 195 18.69 1.80 -38.72
C GLY A 195 17.25 2.30 -38.75
N ASP A 196 16.38 1.59 -39.44
CA ASP A 196 14.96 1.92 -39.58
C ASP A 196 14.10 1.29 -38.47
N THR A 197 14.72 0.82 -37.42
CA THR A 197 14.03 0.18 -36.27
C THR A 197 14.18 1.03 -35.00
N VAL A 198 13.06 1.31 -34.36
CA VAL A 198 12.99 1.92 -33.04
C VAL A 198 12.52 0.87 -32.04
N GLU A 199 13.34 0.60 -31.04
CA GLU A 199 12.97 -0.29 -29.94
C GLU A 199 12.73 0.55 -28.68
N LEU A 200 11.59 0.30 -28.01
CA LEU A 200 11.11 1.05 -26.88
C LEU A 200 10.79 0.10 -25.71
N TYR A 201 11.24 0.44 -24.50
CA TYR A 201 10.84 -0.28 -23.30
C TYR A 201 9.85 0.58 -22.49
N PRO A 202 8.52 0.33 -22.64
CA PRO A 202 7.51 1.15 -21.97
C PRO A 202 7.66 1.19 -20.46
N ALA A 203 7.40 2.36 -19.87
CA ALA A 203 7.54 2.62 -18.44
C ALA A 203 6.71 1.69 -17.55
N TYR A 204 5.56 1.26 -18.03
CA TYR A 204 4.57 0.43 -17.35
C TYR A 204 4.68 -1.07 -17.69
N TYR A 205 5.58 -1.46 -18.60
CA TYR A 205 5.82 -2.87 -18.93
C TYR A 205 6.86 -3.46 -17.97
N ARG A 206 6.74 -4.78 -17.72
CA ARG A 206 7.63 -5.50 -16.82
C ARG A 206 8.78 -6.22 -17.54
N ASP A 207 8.43 -7.05 -18.51
CA ASP A 207 9.32 -8.03 -19.16
C ASP A 207 9.19 -8.03 -20.68
N LYS A 208 8.58 -7.01 -21.23
CA LYS A 208 8.33 -6.87 -22.65
C LYS A 208 8.77 -5.51 -23.14
N ALA A 209 9.25 -5.46 -24.38
CA ALA A 209 9.56 -4.24 -25.09
C ALA A 209 8.82 -4.21 -26.44
N VAL A 210 8.79 -3.06 -27.06
CA VAL A 210 8.10 -2.82 -28.32
C VAL A 210 9.13 -2.49 -29.38
N ARG A 211 8.98 -3.08 -30.57
CA ARG A 211 9.78 -2.79 -31.75
C ARG A 211 8.88 -2.22 -32.82
N VAL A 212 9.25 -1.06 -33.35
CA VAL A 212 8.59 -0.38 -34.45
C VAL A 212 9.57 -0.37 -35.62
N GLU A 213 9.22 -1.03 -36.70
CA GLU A 213 10.01 -1.15 -37.92
C GLU A 213 9.43 -0.22 -38.98
N PHE A 214 10.29 0.60 -39.60
CA PHE A 214 9.90 1.57 -40.63
C PHE A 214 10.35 1.10 -42.00
N PHE A 215 9.55 1.41 -43.01
CA PHE A 215 9.92 1.34 -44.41
C PHE A 215 9.73 2.73 -45.03
N GLY A 216 10.83 3.50 -45.16
CA GLY A 216 10.72 4.93 -45.45
C GLY A 216 10.00 5.69 -44.35
N ASP A 217 8.95 6.42 -44.71
CA ASP A 217 8.12 7.20 -43.79
C ASP A 217 6.83 6.46 -43.36
N GLU A 218 6.80 5.13 -43.51
CA GLU A 218 5.65 4.31 -43.12
C GLU A 218 6.07 3.29 -42.06
N ILE A 219 5.22 3.06 -41.07
CA ILE A 219 5.38 1.99 -40.09
C ILE A 219 5.00 0.66 -40.75
N ASP A 220 5.99 -0.18 -41.04
CA ASP A 220 5.80 -1.49 -41.67
C ASP A 220 5.26 -2.51 -40.67
N ARG A 221 5.89 -2.59 -39.49
CA ARG A 221 5.52 -3.59 -38.49
C ARG A 221 5.72 -3.09 -37.06
N ILE A 222 4.82 -3.54 -36.16
CA ILE A 222 4.96 -3.33 -34.70
C ILE A 222 4.94 -4.71 -34.05
N SER A 223 5.89 -4.98 -33.16
CA SER A 223 5.99 -6.25 -32.44
C SER A 223 6.36 -6.07 -30.98
N GLU A 224 5.82 -6.93 -30.11
CA GLU A 224 6.34 -7.11 -28.75
C GLU A 224 7.45 -8.14 -28.79
N PHE A 225 8.51 -7.89 -28.00
CA PHE A 225 9.62 -8.81 -27.85
C PHE A 225 10.15 -8.83 -26.42
N ASN A 226 10.85 -9.90 -26.07
CA ASN A 226 11.54 -9.99 -24.79
C ASN A 226 12.86 -9.19 -24.86
N PRO A 227 13.07 -8.16 -24.00
CA PRO A 227 14.24 -7.29 -24.07
C PRO A 227 15.57 -8.00 -23.77
N VAL A 228 15.54 -9.16 -23.07
CA VAL A 228 16.75 -9.91 -22.68
C VAL A 228 17.28 -10.78 -23.84
N ASN A 229 16.39 -11.51 -24.52
CA ASN A 229 16.79 -12.46 -25.58
C ASN A 229 16.41 -11.99 -26.99
N GLY A 230 15.70 -10.88 -27.15
CA GLY A 230 15.27 -10.33 -28.44
C GLY A 230 14.15 -11.08 -29.14
N GLN A 231 13.60 -12.14 -28.54
CA GLN A 231 12.59 -12.99 -29.15
C GLN A 231 11.24 -12.24 -29.26
N VAL A 232 10.71 -12.16 -30.47
CA VAL A 232 9.38 -11.62 -30.74
C VAL A 232 8.33 -12.55 -30.13
N THR A 233 7.44 -11.99 -29.30
CA THR A 233 6.36 -12.72 -28.65
C THR A 233 5.05 -12.63 -29.42
N ARG A 234 4.76 -11.47 -30.01
CA ARG A 234 3.58 -11.26 -30.88
C ARG A 234 3.75 -10.04 -31.78
N THR A 235 3.02 -10.01 -32.89
CA THR A 235 2.85 -8.83 -33.74
C THR A 235 1.61 -8.06 -33.32
N LEU A 236 1.70 -6.73 -33.33
CA LEU A 236 0.64 -5.83 -32.91
C LEU A 236 0.02 -5.12 -34.11
N GLN A 237 -1.31 -4.98 -34.10
CA GLN A 237 -2.05 -4.15 -35.04
C GLN A 237 -2.23 -2.71 -34.58
N HIS A 238 -2.01 -2.47 -33.28
CA HIS A 238 -2.08 -1.16 -32.64
C HIS A 238 -1.34 -1.19 -31.32
N ILE A 239 -0.71 -0.07 -30.98
CA ILE A 239 -0.18 0.17 -29.64
C ILE A 239 -0.39 1.62 -29.25
N ALA A 240 -0.73 1.82 -27.97
CA ALA A 240 -0.72 3.10 -27.28
C ALA A 240 0.54 3.17 -26.39
N ILE A 241 1.39 4.19 -26.58
CA ILE A 241 2.58 4.42 -25.76
C ILE A 241 2.27 5.61 -24.85
N TYR A 242 2.14 5.34 -23.57
CA TYR A 242 1.86 6.34 -22.54
C TYR A 242 3.15 6.99 -22.03
N PRO A 243 3.05 8.21 -21.47
CA PRO A 243 4.19 8.89 -20.88
C PRO A 243 4.92 8.08 -19.82
N ALA A 244 6.24 8.25 -19.73
CA ALA A 244 7.08 7.59 -18.74
C ALA A 244 6.96 8.17 -17.31
N SER A 245 6.15 9.21 -17.12
CA SER A 245 5.91 9.86 -15.84
C SER A 245 4.49 10.42 -15.79
N HIS A 246 3.88 10.43 -14.60
CA HIS A 246 2.57 11.09 -14.41
C HIS A 246 2.67 12.63 -14.53
N TYR A 247 3.85 13.20 -14.23
CA TYR A 247 4.06 14.65 -14.28
C TYR A 247 4.59 15.08 -15.66
N VAL A 248 3.73 14.93 -16.67
CA VAL A 248 3.98 15.43 -18.02
C VAL A 248 3.03 16.58 -18.33
N THR A 249 3.50 17.54 -19.10
CA THR A 249 2.70 18.68 -19.52
C THR A 249 3.15 19.18 -20.90
N THR A 250 2.28 19.89 -21.59
CA THR A 250 2.63 20.49 -22.88
C THR A 250 3.53 21.71 -22.71
N LYS A 251 4.35 22.03 -23.72
CA LYS A 251 5.24 23.20 -23.68
C LYS A 251 4.46 24.51 -23.41
N ASP A 252 3.32 24.69 -24.04
CA ASP A 252 2.49 25.89 -23.87
C ASP A 252 1.99 26.04 -22.42
N LYS A 253 1.62 24.96 -21.76
CA LYS A 253 1.24 24.99 -20.34
C LYS A 253 2.44 25.31 -19.45
N LEU A 254 3.60 24.74 -19.75
CA LEU A 254 4.83 24.99 -19.00
C LEU A 254 5.29 26.43 -19.11
N GLU A 255 5.29 27.02 -20.31
CA GLU A 255 5.65 28.42 -20.53
C GLU A 255 4.72 29.38 -19.77
N ARG A 256 3.41 29.15 -19.82
CA ARG A 256 2.44 29.93 -19.03
C ARG A 256 2.69 29.77 -17.52
N ALA A 257 2.97 28.55 -17.06
CA ALA A 257 3.27 28.29 -15.66
C ALA A 257 4.52 29.03 -15.18
N ILE A 258 5.58 29.08 -15.99
CA ILE A 258 6.82 29.82 -15.67
C ILE A 258 6.52 31.32 -15.48
N VAL A 259 5.69 31.93 -16.33
CA VAL A 259 5.31 33.32 -16.14
C VAL A 259 4.53 33.57 -14.87
N GLU A 260 3.60 32.69 -14.53
CA GLU A 260 2.83 32.79 -13.28
C GLU A 260 3.68 32.54 -12.02
N ILE A 261 4.61 31.56 -12.07
CA ILE A 261 5.56 31.29 -10.98
C ILE A 261 6.45 32.52 -10.75
N ASP A 262 6.95 33.15 -11.80
CA ASP A 262 7.78 34.34 -11.72
C ASP A 262 7.01 35.53 -11.12
N LYS A 263 5.76 35.70 -11.49
CA LYS A 263 4.88 36.71 -10.90
C LYS A 263 4.60 36.47 -9.42
N GLU A 264 4.26 35.22 -9.03
CA GLU A 264 4.03 34.85 -7.64
C GLU A 264 5.32 35.03 -6.79
N LEU A 265 6.49 34.79 -7.40
CA LEU A 265 7.78 35.06 -6.76
C LEU A 265 7.97 36.56 -6.47
N ASP A 266 7.76 37.44 -7.48
CA ASP A 266 7.93 38.88 -7.32
C ASP A 266 6.97 39.43 -6.24
N GLU A 267 5.71 38.96 -6.22
CA GLU A 267 4.73 39.35 -5.21
C GLU A 267 5.16 38.87 -3.80
N ARG A 268 5.64 37.64 -3.68
CA ARG A 268 6.06 37.08 -2.39
C ARG A 268 7.36 37.71 -1.86
N GLU A 269 8.33 37.98 -2.74
CA GLU A 269 9.56 38.69 -2.40
C GLU A 269 9.26 40.10 -1.88
N ALA A 270 8.43 40.87 -2.59
CA ALA A 270 8.01 42.20 -2.19
C ALA A 270 7.31 42.19 -0.81
N GLN A 271 6.46 41.19 -0.56
CA GLN A 271 5.81 41.00 0.73
C GLN A 271 6.85 40.78 1.84
N PHE A 272 7.78 39.86 1.68
CA PHE A 272 8.82 39.60 2.68
C PHE A 272 9.68 40.84 2.97
N LEU A 273 10.05 41.59 1.93
CA LEU A 273 10.82 42.82 2.10
C LEU A 273 10.01 43.88 2.87
N SER A 274 8.71 43.99 2.61
CA SER A 274 7.84 44.92 3.34
C SER A 274 7.66 44.55 4.81
N GLU A 275 7.76 43.24 5.14
CA GLU A 275 7.73 42.72 6.50
C GLU A 275 9.10 42.76 7.21
N GLY A 276 10.16 43.21 6.54
CA GLY A 276 11.53 43.25 7.06
C GLY A 276 12.23 41.88 7.08
N LYS A 277 11.68 40.86 6.36
CA LYS A 277 12.18 39.49 6.26
C LYS A 277 13.13 39.33 5.06
N ALA A 278 14.29 39.98 5.12
CA ALA A 278 15.23 40.00 3.99
C ALA A 278 15.85 38.63 3.68
N VAL A 279 16.05 37.78 4.69
CA VAL A 279 16.61 36.44 4.53
C VAL A 279 15.63 35.53 3.78
N GLU A 280 14.36 35.57 4.16
CA GLU A 280 13.27 34.82 3.53
C GLU A 280 13.07 35.28 2.07
N ALA A 281 13.14 36.58 1.82
CA ALA A 281 13.06 37.15 0.48
C ALA A 281 14.20 36.64 -0.42
N GLN A 282 15.44 36.66 0.08
CA GLN A 282 16.59 36.15 -0.68
C GLN A 282 16.47 34.62 -0.93
N ARG A 283 16.07 33.87 0.09
CA ARG A 283 15.93 32.41 0.01
C ARG A 283 14.92 31.99 -1.05
N ILE A 284 13.72 32.56 -0.98
CA ILE A 284 12.67 32.20 -1.96
C ILE A 284 13.06 32.60 -3.39
N ARG A 285 13.70 33.75 -3.57
CA ARG A 285 14.19 34.21 -4.86
C ARG A 285 15.23 33.24 -5.45
N GLN A 286 16.26 32.88 -4.70
CA GLN A 286 17.32 31.99 -5.18
C GLN A 286 16.75 30.63 -5.57
N ARG A 287 15.91 30.06 -4.72
CA ARG A 287 15.31 28.75 -4.98
C ARG A 287 14.40 28.77 -6.21
N THR A 288 13.49 29.70 -6.27
CA THR A 288 12.49 29.73 -7.35
C THR A 288 13.12 30.10 -8.68
N ARG A 289 14.13 31.00 -8.73
CA ARG A 289 14.87 31.31 -9.96
C ARG A 289 15.60 30.07 -10.50
N TYR A 290 16.23 29.31 -9.64
CA TYR A 290 16.85 28.05 -10.05
C TYR A 290 15.82 27.05 -10.58
N ASP A 291 14.68 26.89 -9.91
CA ASP A 291 13.61 25.99 -10.37
C ASP A 291 13.06 26.44 -11.75
N ILE A 292 12.90 27.75 -11.98
CA ILE A 292 12.49 28.32 -13.29
C ILE A 292 13.50 28.01 -14.39
N GLU A 293 14.80 28.15 -14.10
CA GLU A 293 15.86 27.81 -15.06
C GLU A 293 15.79 26.34 -15.47
N MET A 294 15.67 25.45 -14.50
CA MET A 294 15.54 24.00 -14.73
C MET A 294 14.29 23.68 -15.55
N LEU A 295 13.17 24.34 -15.27
CA LEU A 295 11.92 24.16 -16.03
C LEU A 295 12.07 24.61 -17.50
N ARG A 296 12.80 25.69 -17.76
CA ARG A 296 13.05 26.19 -19.15
C ARG A 296 13.96 25.26 -19.94
N GLU A 297 15.07 24.83 -19.33
CA GLU A 297 16.11 24.06 -20.02
C GLU A 297 15.75 22.57 -20.14
N LEU A 298 15.22 21.97 -19.07
CA LEU A 298 14.97 20.52 -19.00
C LEU A 298 13.47 20.18 -19.03
N GLY A 299 12.59 21.19 -18.90
CA GLY A 299 11.16 21.00 -18.71
C GLY A 299 10.80 20.31 -17.38
N TYR A 300 11.71 20.27 -16.42
CA TYR A 300 11.56 19.61 -15.12
C TYR A 300 12.44 20.27 -14.06
N CYS A 301 11.99 20.28 -12.80
CA CYS A 301 12.81 20.66 -11.65
C CYS A 301 12.55 19.74 -10.47
N THR A 302 13.49 19.66 -9.54
CA THR A 302 13.29 18.90 -8.29
C THR A 302 12.21 19.53 -7.43
N GLY A 303 11.13 18.79 -7.14
CA GLY A 303 9.98 19.30 -6.43
C GLY A 303 8.95 19.99 -7.33
N ILE A 304 8.93 19.67 -8.63
CA ILE A 304 7.96 20.17 -9.63
C ILE A 304 6.50 20.04 -9.15
N GLU A 305 6.23 19.04 -8.30
CA GLU A 305 4.91 18.84 -7.71
C GLU A 305 4.41 20.06 -6.92
N ASN A 306 5.30 20.87 -6.36
CA ASN A 306 4.91 22.10 -5.64
C ASN A 306 4.34 23.17 -6.55
N TYR A 307 4.61 23.09 -7.85
CA TYR A 307 4.07 23.98 -8.89
C TYR A 307 2.89 23.37 -9.64
N SER A 308 2.40 22.19 -9.23
CA SER A 308 1.36 21.42 -9.94
C SER A 308 0.08 22.23 -10.22
N ARG A 309 -0.36 23.09 -9.28
CA ARG A 309 -1.52 23.97 -9.48
C ARG A 309 -1.28 24.96 -10.64
N VAL A 310 -0.13 25.60 -10.64
CA VAL A 310 0.22 26.62 -11.64
C VAL A 310 0.39 25.95 -13.02
N ILE A 311 1.08 24.82 -13.07
CA ILE A 311 1.29 24.04 -14.30
C ILE A 311 -0.07 23.63 -14.91
N SER A 312 -1.00 23.18 -14.10
CA SER A 312 -2.33 22.78 -14.53
C SER A 312 -3.28 23.95 -14.80
N GLY A 313 -2.90 25.17 -14.42
CA GLY A 313 -3.76 26.36 -14.57
C GLY A 313 -4.99 26.35 -13.68
N ARG A 314 -5.00 25.58 -12.60
CA ARG A 314 -6.13 25.49 -11.66
C ARG A 314 -6.21 26.73 -10.77
N PRO A 315 -7.43 27.14 -10.32
CA PRO A 315 -7.59 28.22 -9.37
C PRO A 315 -6.86 27.95 -8.04
N VAL A 316 -6.48 29.01 -7.34
CA VAL A 316 -5.88 28.94 -6.00
C VAL A 316 -6.84 28.23 -5.04
N GLY A 317 -6.32 27.31 -4.24
CA GLY A 317 -7.10 26.54 -3.24
C GLY A 317 -7.91 25.38 -3.83
N SER A 318 -7.91 25.19 -5.16
CA SER A 318 -8.62 24.06 -5.78
C SER A 318 -8.00 22.72 -5.37
N PRO A 319 -8.81 21.64 -5.31
CA PRO A 319 -8.32 20.31 -5.00
C PRO A 319 -7.37 19.80 -6.09
N PRO A 320 -6.34 19.02 -5.74
CA PRO A 320 -5.46 18.38 -6.72
C PRO A 320 -6.22 17.33 -7.52
N LEU A 321 -5.72 17.04 -8.72
CA LEU A 321 -6.13 15.84 -9.45
C LEU A 321 -5.38 14.63 -8.87
N THR A 322 -6.08 13.53 -8.72
CA THR A 322 -5.61 12.33 -7.99
C THR A 322 -5.86 11.07 -8.82
N LEU A 323 -5.50 9.90 -8.29
CA LEU A 323 -5.86 8.63 -8.94
C LEU A 323 -7.38 8.49 -9.18
N ILE A 324 -8.19 9.04 -8.27
CA ILE A 324 -9.66 8.96 -8.37
C ILE A 324 -10.16 9.63 -9.66
N ASP A 325 -9.47 10.67 -10.13
CA ASP A 325 -9.84 11.40 -11.34
C ASP A 325 -9.52 10.64 -12.64
N TYR A 326 -8.75 9.53 -12.58
CA TYR A 326 -8.53 8.59 -13.68
C TYR A 326 -9.66 7.55 -13.82
N PHE A 327 -10.47 7.37 -12.77
CA PHE A 327 -11.60 6.45 -12.81
C PHE A 327 -12.78 7.03 -13.60
N PRO A 328 -13.55 6.20 -14.30
CA PRO A 328 -14.84 6.63 -14.85
C PRO A 328 -15.81 6.93 -13.70
N LYS A 329 -16.79 7.80 -13.94
CA LYS A 329 -17.71 8.29 -12.91
C LYS A 329 -18.53 7.22 -12.19
N ASP A 330 -18.73 6.07 -12.82
CA ASP A 330 -19.53 4.96 -12.31
C ASP A 330 -18.71 3.88 -11.56
N PHE A 331 -17.47 4.19 -11.18
CA PHE A 331 -16.65 3.25 -10.42
C PHE A 331 -17.22 2.97 -9.03
N LEU A 332 -16.88 1.80 -8.48
CA LEU A 332 -17.24 1.39 -7.13
C LEU A 332 -16.02 1.51 -6.21
N LEU A 333 -16.21 2.10 -5.01
CA LEU A 333 -15.18 2.13 -3.99
C LEU A 333 -15.48 1.10 -2.89
N PHE A 334 -14.50 0.23 -2.60
CA PHE A 334 -14.44 -0.51 -1.35
C PHE A 334 -13.42 0.15 -0.41
N VAL A 335 -13.83 0.37 0.85
CA VAL A 335 -12.92 0.87 1.89
C VAL A 335 -12.71 -0.27 2.88
N ASP A 336 -11.56 -0.95 2.76
CA ASP A 336 -11.24 -2.05 3.65
C ASP A 336 -10.71 -1.53 4.99
N GLU A 337 -11.05 -2.25 6.07
CA GLU A 337 -10.84 -1.84 7.46
C GLU A 337 -11.22 -0.36 7.67
N SER A 338 -12.44 0.00 7.25
CA SER A 338 -12.93 1.37 7.14
C SER A 338 -12.79 2.19 8.43
N HIS A 339 -12.94 1.54 9.59
CA HIS A 339 -12.77 2.15 10.92
C HIS A 339 -11.37 2.71 11.17
N VAL A 340 -10.36 2.30 10.40
CA VAL A 340 -8.98 2.84 10.43
C VAL A 340 -8.72 3.70 9.20
N THR A 341 -9.15 3.24 8.03
CA THR A 341 -8.87 3.87 6.74
C THR A 341 -9.49 5.26 6.63
N LEU A 342 -10.74 5.44 7.04
CA LEU A 342 -11.41 6.76 6.95
C LEU A 342 -10.80 7.82 7.90
N PRO A 343 -10.52 7.52 9.18
CA PRO A 343 -9.78 8.44 10.04
C PRO A 343 -8.42 8.83 9.47
N GLN A 344 -7.70 7.91 8.81
CA GLN A 344 -6.44 8.20 8.15
C GLN A 344 -6.63 9.18 6.99
N VAL A 345 -7.63 8.99 6.12
CA VAL A 345 -7.94 9.92 5.03
C VAL A 345 -8.24 11.33 5.58
N ARG A 346 -8.98 11.43 6.68
CA ARG A 346 -9.28 12.72 7.34
C ARG A 346 -8.02 13.43 7.87
N ALA A 347 -7.08 12.68 8.42
CA ALA A 347 -5.89 13.24 9.08
C ALA A 347 -4.84 13.77 8.08
N MET A 348 -4.78 13.22 6.85
CA MET A 348 -3.70 13.49 5.89
C MET A 348 -3.57 14.96 5.52
N TYR A 349 -4.68 15.66 5.27
CA TYR A 349 -4.67 17.07 4.88
C TYR A 349 -4.05 17.97 5.95
N ASN A 350 -4.46 17.81 7.21
CA ASN A 350 -4.01 18.68 8.29
C ASN A 350 -2.51 18.52 8.57
N GLY A 351 -1.99 17.30 8.50
CA GLY A 351 -0.56 17.03 8.67
C GLY A 351 0.30 17.65 7.56
N ASP A 352 -0.12 17.54 6.29
CA ASP A 352 0.57 18.17 5.16
C ASP A 352 0.53 19.70 5.25
N ARG A 353 -0.63 20.27 5.58
CA ARG A 353 -0.83 21.71 5.70
C ARG A 353 0.07 22.33 6.76
N ALA A 354 0.09 21.78 7.97
CA ALA A 354 0.91 22.30 9.07
C ALA A 354 2.42 22.32 8.71
N ARG A 355 2.91 21.27 8.05
CA ARG A 355 4.29 21.20 7.58
C ARG A 355 4.61 22.28 6.54
N LYS A 356 3.73 22.52 5.57
CA LYS A 356 3.92 23.50 4.51
C LYS A 356 3.79 24.94 4.97
N GLU A 357 3.03 25.21 6.02
CA GLU A 357 2.92 26.55 6.61
C GLU A 357 4.30 27.08 6.99
N SER A 358 5.11 26.30 7.70
CA SER A 358 6.48 26.72 8.03
C SER A 358 7.36 26.91 6.78
N LEU A 359 7.27 26.05 5.78
CA LEU A 359 8.05 26.18 4.55
C LEU A 359 7.72 27.45 3.75
N VAL A 360 6.45 27.82 3.68
CA VAL A 360 6.00 29.02 2.97
C VAL A 360 6.27 30.29 3.78
N GLU A 361 6.03 30.26 5.09
CA GLU A 361 6.23 31.41 5.98
C GLU A 361 7.69 31.85 6.05
N TYR A 362 8.62 30.88 6.00
CA TYR A 362 10.06 31.13 6.10
C TYR A 362 10.80 31.12 4.75
N GLY A 363 10.08 31.25 3.63
CA GLY A 363 10.65 31.47 2.32
C GLY A 363 11.33 30.27 1.65
N PHE A 364 11.00 29.02 2.05
CA PHE A 364 11.48 27.82 1.38
C PHE A 364 10.63 27.41 0.19
N ARG A 365 9.33 27.75 0.20
CA ARG A 365 8.40 27.47 -0.90
C ARG A 365 7.46 28.64 -1.14
N LEU A 366 7.01 28.76 -2.41
CA LEU A 366 5.96 29.70 -2.78
C LEU A 366 4.59 29.25 -2.26
N PRO A 367 3.62 30.18 -2.11
CA PRO A 367 2.26 29.86 -1.67
C PRO A 367 1.56 28.79 -2.51
N CYS A 368 1.85 28.69 -3.83
CA CYS A 368 1.30 27.64 -4.70
C CYS A 368 1.60 26.21 -4.22
N ALA A 369 2.65 26.00 -3.40
CA ALA A 369 2.96 24.72 -2.80
C ALA A 369 1.87 24.19 -1.87
N PHE A 370 1.00 25.07 -1.32
CA PHE A 370 -0.14 24.66 -0.52
C PHE A 370 -1.15 23.81 -1.29
N ASP A 371 -1.24 24.00 -2.61
CA ASP A 371 -2.21 23.30 -3.45
C ASP A 371 -1.69 21.93 -3.95
N ASN A 372 -0.42 21.62 -3.73
CA ASN A 372 0.12 20.26 -3.81
C ASN A 372 -0.14 19.52 -2.48
N ARG A 373 -1.30 19.00 -2.29
CA ARG A 373 -1.79 18.44 -1.03
C ARG A 373 -2.64 17.20 -1.26
N PRO A 374 -2.89 16.38 -0.23
CA PRO A 374 -3.95 15.38 -0.33
C PRO A 374 -5.32 16.06 -0.40
N LEU A 375 -6.32 15.33 -0.88
CA LEU A 375 -7.71 15.75 -0.81
C LEU A 375 -8.10 16.00 0.65
N LYS A 376 -8.95 17.01 0.86
CA LYS A 376 -9.72 17.10 2.08
C LYS A 376 -10.78 15.99 2.10
N PHE A 377 -11.28 15.66 3.29
CA PHE A 377 -12.23 14.57 3.42
C PHE A 377 -13.54 14.83 2.64
N ASP A 378 -14.06 16.05 2.69
CA ASP A 378 -15.23 16.49 1.92
C ASP A 378 -15.00 16.43 0.40
N GLU A 379 -13.80 16.78 -0.07
CA GLU A 379 -13.41 16.68 -1.48
C GLU A 379 -13.31 15.20 -1.93
N PHE A 380 -12.84 14.32 -1.06
CA PHE A 380 -12.85 12.88 -1.29
C PHE A 380 -14.29 12.33 -1.39
N GLU A 381 -15.17 12.73 -0.46
CA GLU A 381 -16.57 12.31 -0.46
C GLU A 381 -17.30 12.72 -1.75
N GLN A 382 -17.06 13.93 -2.25
CA GLN A 382 -17.68 14.46 -3.47
C GLN A 382 -17.27 13.73 -4.75
N ARG A 383 -16.08 13.11 -4.78
CA ARG A 383 -15.57 12.38 -5.95
C ARG A 383 -16.01 10.94 -6.04
N VAL A 384 -16.51 10.38 -4.94
CA VAL A 384 -16.92 8.98 -4.85
C VAL A 384 -18.43 8.91 -4.73
N HIS A 385 -19.10 8.32 -5.72
CA HIS A 385 -20.56 8.25 -5.73
C HIS A 385 -21.09 7.06 -4.93
N GLN A 386 -20.53 5.86 -5.14
CA GLN A 386 -20.97 4.66 -4.42
C GLN A 386 -19.80 4.00 -3.72
N ARG A 387 -19.99 3.66 -2.44
CA ARG A 387 -18.97 3.05 -1.61
C ARG A 387 -19.52 1.95 -0.71
N ILE A 388 -18.69 0.93 -0.50
CA ILE A 388 -18.96 -0.16 0.43
C ILE A 388 -17.84 -0.15 1.48
N TYR A 389 -18.22 0.10 2.71
CA TYR A 389 -17.33 0.03 3.87
C TYR A 389 -17.21 -1.42 4.33
N VAL A 390 -16.00 -1.92 4.47
CA VAL A 390 -15.73 -3.29 4.88
C VAL A 390 -15.00 -3.27 6.21
N SER A 391 -15.60 -3.82 7.26
CA SER A 391 -14.98 -3.85 8.59
C SER A 391 -15.63 -4.90 9.48
N ALA A 392 -14.87 -5.44 10.43
CA ALA A 392 -15.42 -6.24 11.54
C ALA A 392 -15.99 -5.35 12.65
N THR A 393 -15.60 -4.08 12.68
CA THR A 393 -15.95 -3.09 13.71
C THR A 393 -16.14 -1.71 13.06
N PRO A 394 -17.16 -1.53 12.19
CA PRO A 394 -17.40 -0.24 11.55
C PRO A 394 -17.66 0.84 12.61
N GLY A 395 -17.16 2.05 12.37
CA GLY A 395 -17.35 3.20 13.24
C GLY A 395 -18.76 3.81 13.13
N ASP A 396 -19.03 4.82 13.96
CA ASP A 396 -20.33 5.49 13.95
C ASP A 396 -20.59 6.21 12.63
N TYR A 397 -19.56 6.81 12.04
CA TYR A 397 -19.66 7.49 10.75
C TYR A 397 -20.19 6.57 9.64
N GLU A 398 -19.66 5.35 9.53
CA GLU A 398 -20.09 4.38 8.52
C GLU A 398 -21.52 3.88 8.79
N LYS A 399 -21.84 3.63 10.06
CA LYS A 399 -23.16 3.14 10.48
C LYS A 399 -24.26 4.18 10.26
N ASP A 400 -24.00 5.45 10.59
CA ASP A 400 -24.97 6.53 10.49
C ASP A 400 -25.31 6.89 9.03
N ARG A 401 -24.36 6.68 8.10
CA ARG A 401 -24.52 7.03 6.69
C ARG A 401 -24.95 5.86 5.81
N ALA A 402 -24.79 4.65 6.28
CA ALA A 402 -25.09 3.47 5.48
C ALA A 402 -26.59 3.34 5.17
N GLY A 403 -26.94 3.26 3.88
CA GLY A 403 -28.27 2.89 3.44
C GLY A 403 -28.65 1.46 3.80
N GLN A 404 -27.66 0.59 3.99
CA GLN A 404 -27.80 -0.75 4.57
C GLN A 404 -26.54 -1.25 5.25
N ILE A 405 -26.72 -2.08 6.28
CA ILE A 405 -25.65 -2.82 6.94
C ILE A 405 -25.89 -4.30 6.68
N VAL A 406 -24.91 -4.97 6.10
CA VAL A 406 -24.95 -6.39 5.76
C VAL A 406 -23.98 -7.12 6.66
N GLU A 407 -24.48 -8.02 7.50
CA GLU A 407 -23.66 -8.83 8.39
C GLU A 407 -23.15 -10.09 7.69
N GLN A 408 -21.90 -10.44 7.96
CA GLN A 408 -21.22 -11.67 7.54
C GLN A 408 -20.45 -12.23 8.72
N VAL A 409 -21.12 -13.03 9.55
CA VAL A 409 -20.61 -13.57 10.80
C VAL A 409 -20.07 -14.99 10.63
N ILE A 410 -20.66 -15.78 9.73
CA ILE A 410 -20.30 -17.18 9.54
C ILE A 410 -18.94 -17.33 8.86
N ARG A 411 -18.04 -18.06 9.53
CA ARG A 411 -16.77 -18.51 8.95
C ARG A 411 -16.95 -19.84 8.24
N PRO A 412 -16.54 -19.97 6.98
CA PRO A 412 -16.63 -21.25 6.26
C PRO A 412 -15.90 -22.41 6.94
N THR A 413 -14.87 -22.10 7.73
CA THR A 413 -14.07 -23.07 8.50
C THR A 413 -14.77 -23.61 9.74
N GLY A 414 -15.91 -23.04 10.13
CA GLY A 414 -16.62 -23.38 11.36
C GLY A 414 -15.99 -22.85 12.64
N LEU A 415 -14.88 -22.11 12.57
CA LEU A 415 -14.18 -21.59 13.74
C LEU A 415 -15.05 -20.58 14.51
N LEU A 416 -15.19 -20.83 15.81
CA LEU A 416 -15.90 -19.97 16.74
C LEU A 416 -15.06 -18.74 17.11
N ASP A 417 -15.71 -17.65 17.51
CA ASP A 417 -15.02 -16.60 18.26
C ASP A 417 -14.46 -17.18 19.57
N PRO A 418 -13.31 -16.69 20.06
CA PRO A 418 -12.67 -17.25 21.24
C PRO A 418 -13.54 -17.06 22.49
N LYS A 419 -13.37 -17.96 23.45
CA LYS A 419 -13.95 -17.78 24.78
C LYS A 419 -13.26 -16.59 25.46
N VAL A 420 -14.04 -15.70 26.08
CA VAL A 420 -13.53 -14.55 26.83
C VAL A 420 -13.74 -14.76 28.32
N GLU A 421 -12.68 -14.68 29.11
CA GLU A 421 -12.69 -14.79 30.55
C GLU A 421 -12.16 -13.49 31.17
N VAL A 422 -12.82 -13.03 32.25
CA VAL A 422 -12.33 -11.93 33.09
C VAL A 422 -11.71 -12.52 34.33
N ARG A 423 -10.47 -12.16 34.62
CA ARG A 423 -9.73 -12.62 35.81
C ARG A 423 -9.21 -11.40 36.59
N PRO A 424 -9.06 -11.51 37.93
CA PRO A 424 -8.59 -10.40 38.76
C PRO A 424 -7.18 -9.95 38.39
N VAL A 425 -6.88 -8.66 38.65
CA VAL A 425 -5.52 -8.10 38.45
C VAL A 425 -4.54 -8.67 39.52
N GLU A 426 -5.04 -9.00 40.71
CA GLU A 426 -4.21 -9.63 41.74
C GLU A 426 -3.69 -10.98 41.25
N ASN A 427 -2.38 -11.19 41.36
CA ASN A 427 -1.65 -12.38 40.87
C ASN A 427 -1.75 -12.62 39.33
N GLN A 428 -2.10 -11.63 38.54
CA GLN A 428 -2.26 -11.77 37.10
C GLN A 428 -1.01 -12.30 36.39
N ILE A 429 0.19 -11.99 36.87
CA ILE A 429 1.44 -12.42 36.24
C ILE A 429 1.70 -13.92 36.49
N ASP A 430 1.41 -14.42 37.71
CA ASP A 430 1.57 -15.85 38.04
C ASP A 430 0.54 -16.69 37.28
N ASP A 431 -0.70 -16.23 37.18
CA ASP A 431 -1.75 -16.83 36.36
C ASP A 431 -1.36 -16.89 34.90
N LEU A 432 -0.87 -15.74 34.35
CA LEU A 432 -0.38 -15.64 32.98
C LEU A 432 0.76 -16.64 32.70
N ILE A 433 1.73 -16.76 33.60
CA ILE A 433 2.83 -17.72 33.47
C ILE A 433 2.30 -19.17 33.44
N GLY A 434 1.32 -19.50 34.28
CA GLY A 434 0.66 -20.81 34.27
C GLY A 434 0.04 -21.13 32.91
N GLU A 435 -0.72 -20.18 32.35
CA GLU A 435 -1.35 -20.29 31.02
C GLU A 435 -0.31 -20.40 29.90
N ILE A 436 0.75 -19.58 29.93
CA ILE A 436 1.83 -19.62 28.94
C ILE A 436 2.47 -21.00 28.91
N ASN A 437 2.82 -21.55 30.07
CA ASN A 437 3.45 -22.88 30.18
C ASN A 437 2.53 -23.99 29.67
N ALA A 438 1.23 -23.93 29.97
CA ALA A 438 0.24 -24.87 29.48
C ALA A 438 0.10 -24.81 27.93
N ARG A 439 0.18 -23.63 27.34
CA ARG A 439 0.11 -23.43 25.88
C ARG A 439 1.41 -23.83 25.18
N ALA A 440 2.55 -23.43 25.73
CA ALA A 440 3.86 -23.79 25.20
C ALA A 440 4.07 -25.32 25.16
N ALA A 441 3.59 -26.05 26.19
CA ALA A 441 3.62 -27.51 26.23
C ALA A 441 2.84 -28.18 25.07
N ARG A 442 1.83 -27.47 24.51
CA ARG A 442 1.03 -27.89 23.34
C ARG A 442 1.55 -27.35 22.03
N ASN A 443 2.70 -26.65 22.04
CA ASN A 443 3.28 -25.96 20.90
C ASN A 443 2.39 -24.86 20.35
N GLU A 444 1.61 -24.19 21.19
CA GLU A 444 0.75 -23.07 20.90
C GLU A 444 1.45 -21.74 21.30
N ARG A 445 0.96 -20.60 20.78
CA ARG A 445 1.54 -19.29 21.02
C ARG A 445 0.59 -18.38 21.78
N VAL A 446 1.17 -17.41 22.49
CA VAL A 446 0.45 -16.45 23.33
C VAL A 446 0.80 -15.03 22.92
N LEU A 447 -0.22 -14.17 22.75
CA LEU A 447 -0.06 -12.72 22.62
C LEU A 447 -0.42 -12.06 23.95
N VAL A 448 0.39 -11.09 24.38
CA VAL A 448 0.14 -10.30 25.60
C VAL A 448 0.12 -8.83 25.26
N THR A 449 -0.96 -8.12 25.59
CA THR A 449 -1.07 -6.67 25.36
C THR A 449 -0.99 -5.89 26.65
N THR A 450 -0.16 -4.85 26.65
CA THR A 450 0.04 -3.90 27.75
C THR A 450 -0.41 -2.50 27.36
N LEU A 451 -0.44 -1.56 28.31
CA LEU A 451 -0.83 -0.16 28.05
C LEU A 451 0.35 0.73 27.67
N THR A 452 1.55 0.45 28.16
CA THR A 452 2.72 1.29 27.95
C THR A 452 3.94 0.50 27.50
N LYS A 453 4.87 1.19 26.83
CA LYS A 453 6.16 0.65 26.39
C LYS A 453 6.95 0.06 27.57
N LYS A 454 7.02 0.84 28.65
CA LYS A 454 7.72 0.43 29.86
C LYS A 454 7.14 -0.87 30.45
N MET A 455 5.82 -0.98 30.56
CA MET A 455 5.17 -2.21 31.05
C MET A 455 5.50 -3.41 30.17
N ALA A 456 5.53 -3.24 28.84
CA ALA A 456 5.87 -4.33 27.93
C ALA A 456 7.33 -4.77 28.09
N GLU A 457 8.25 -3.83 28.26
CA GLU A 457 9.68 -4.07 28.48
C GLU A 457 9.89 -4.78 29.83
N ASP A 458 9.33 -4.25 30.91
CA ASP A 458 9.45 -4.81 32.27
C ASP A 458 8.86 -6.25 32.32
N LEU A 459 7.69 -6.47 31.71
CA LEU A 459 7.06 -7.79 31.61
C LEU A 459 7.93 -8.78 30.81
N THR A 460 8.48 -8.33 29.69
CA THR A 460 9.34 -9.18 28.86
C THR A 460 10.59 -9.61 29.63
N GLN A 461 11.20 -8.68 30.35
CA GLN A 461 12.36 -8.98 31.21
C GLN A 461 12.01 -9.96 32.33
N TYR A 462 10.87 -9.78 32.98
CA TYR A 462 10.39 -10.66 34.05
C TYR A 462 10.12 -12.09 33.53
N LEU A 463 9.39 -12.23 32.40
CA LEU A 463 9.09 -13.52 31.80
C LEU A 463 10.37 -14.23 31.32
N THR A 464 11.33 -13.48 30.78
CA THR A 464 12.65 -14.04 30.42
C THR A 464 13.38 -14.58 31.66
N GLY A 465 13.35 -13.84 32.78
CA GLY A 465 13.89 -14.29 34.05
C GLY A 465 13.21 -15.54 34.63
N ALA A 466 11.94 -15.74 34.33
CA ALA A 466 11.17 -16.95 34.66
C ALA A 466 11.40 -18.11 33.66
N GLY A 467 12.32 -17.99 32.70
CA GLY A 467 12.67 -19.03 31.74
C GLY A 467 11.72 -19.17 30.55
N ILE A 468 10.82 -18.23 30.33
CA ILE A 468 9.87 -18.23 29.20
C ILE A 468 10.56 -17.63 27.95
N ARG A 469 10.37 -18.26 26.80
CA ARG A 469 10.82 -17.77 25.51
C ARG A 469 9.87 -16.67 25.03
N VAL A 470 10.24 -15.43 25.27
CA VAL A 470 9.42 -14.22 25.01
C VAL A 470 10.18 -13.21 24.16
N ARG A 471 9.45 -12.49 23.33
CA ARG A 471 9.93 -11.31 22.60
C ARG A 471 8.98 -10.15 22.82
N TYR A 472 9.52 -8.93 22.64
CA TYR A 472 8.80 -7.68 22.72
C TYR A 472 8.73 -7.02 21.35
N MET A 473 7.55 -6.50 21.00
CA MET A 473 7.33 -5.73 19.78
C MET A 473 6.84 -4.32 20.12
N HIS A 474 7.64 -3.31 19.80
CA HIS A 474 7.31 -1.90 20.02
C HIS A 474 6.95 -1.16 18.72
N ALA A 475 6.46 0.10 18.85
CA ALA A 475 6.00 0.88 17.70
C ALA A 475 7.13 1.30 16.75
N ASP A 476 8.36 1.38 17.27
CA ASP A 476 9.54 1.84 16.52
C ASP A 476 10.29 0.68 15.82
N VAL A 477 9.76 -0.56 15.91
CA VAL A 477 10.31 -1.73 15.19
C VAL A 477 10.07 -1.54 13.71
N GLU A 478 11.15 -1.61 12.94
CA GLU A 478 11.08 -1.54 11.47
C GLU A 478 10.23 -2.67 10.89
N THR A 479 9.67 -2.45 9.72
CA THR A 479 8.73 -3.42 9.11
C THR A 479 9.36 -4.80 8.93
N ILE A 480 10.65 -4.86 8.61
CA ILE A 480 11.39 -6.11 8.41
C ILE A 480 11.53 -6.88 9.73
N GLU A 481 12.00 -6.21 10.78
CA GLU A 481 12.15 -6.81 12.10
C GLU A 481 10.80 -7.28 12.66
N ARG A 482 9.72 -6.54 12.36
CA ARG A 482 8.35 -6.96 12.70
C ARG A 482 7.95 -8.25 11.99
N MET A 483 8.27 -8.40 10.71
CA MET A 483 8.00 -9.63 9.95
C MET A 483 8.81 -10.80 10.51
N GLU A 484 10.06 -10.59 10.88
CA GLU A 484 10.91 -11.59 11.53
C GLU A 484 10.36 -12.04 12.90
N LEU A 485 9.89 -11.10 13.73
CA LEU A 485 9.26 -11.41 15.01
C LEU A 485 8.00 -12.27 14.82
N ILE A 486 7.14 -11.92 13.86
CA ILE A 486 5.92 -12.69 13.58
C ILE A 486 6.28 -14.09 13.07
N ARG A 487 7.25 -14.19 12.18
CA ARG A 487 7.73 -15.47 11.67
C ARG A 487 8.35 -16.33 12.78
N GLY A 488 9.22 -15.76 13.62
CA GLY A 488 9.82 -16.46 14.76
C GLY A 488 8.78 -16.99 15.73
N LEU A 489 7.70 -16.23 15.99
CA LEU A 489 6.56 -16.68 16.78
C LEU A 489 5.88 -17.89 16.13
N ARG A 490 5.59 -17.83 14.83
CA ARG A 490 4.96 -18.92 14.08
C ARG A 490 5.82 -20.19 14.04
N LEU A 491 7.13 -20.03 13.82
CA LEU A 491 8.09 -21.16 13.80
C LEU A 491 8.37 -21.74 15.20
N GLY A 492 7.95 -21.06 16.27
CA GLY A 492 8.20 -21.49 17.65
C GLY A 492 9.60 -21.22 18.15
N GLU A 493 10.29 -20.24 17.57
CA GLU A 493 11.56 -19.73 18.11
C GLU A 493 11.35 -19.14 19.51
N PHE A 494 10.15 -18.63 19.77
CA PHE A 494 9.67 -18.20 21.08
C PHE A 494 8.15 -18.43 21.18
N ASP A 495 7.61 -18.40 22.41
CA ASP A 495 6.23 -18.80 22.69
C ASP A 495 5.31 -17.61 22.92
N VAL A 496 5.88 -16.48 23.34
CA VAL A 496 5.12 -15.30 23.76
C VAL A 496 5.60 -14.05 23.03
N LEU A 497 4.65 -13.28 22.49
CA LEU A 497 4.90 -11.96 21.97
C LEU A 497 4.17 -10.93 22.83
N VAL A 498 4.93 -10.00 23.41
CA VAL A 498 4.41 -8.88 24.24
C VAL A 498 4.43 -7.60 23.44
N GLY A 499 3.42 -6.77 23.58
CA GLY A 499 3.44 -5.43 22.98
C GLY A 499 2.25 -4.56 23.39
N ILE A 500 2.28 -3.29 23.00
CA ILE A 500 1.21 -2.33 23.32
C ILE A 500 0.05 -2.48 22.34
N ASN A 501 0.36 -2.44 21.07
CA ASN A 501 -0.59 -2.53 19.97
C ASN A 501 -0.14 -3.59 18.97
N LEU A 502 -0.21 -4.85 19.40
CA LEU A 502 0.14 -6.02 18.57
C LEU A 502 -0.79 -6.18 17.37
N LEU A 503 -1.76 -5.28 17.21
CA LEU A 503 -3.02 -5.55 16.54
C LEU A 503 -3.26 -4.70 15.33
N ARG A 504 -2.19 -4.11 14.78
CA ARG A 504 -2.34 -3.51 13.45
C ARG A 504 -2.77 -4.62 12.51
N GLU A 505 -3.80 -4.34 11.74
CA GLU A 505 -4.51 -5.19 10.81
C GLU A 505 -3.51 -5.97 9.92
N GLY A 506 -3.89 -7.16 9.47
CA GLY A 506 -3.07 -7.99 8.58
C GLY A 506 -2.27 -9.12 9.25
N LEU A 507 -2.31 -9.28 10.59
CA LEU A 507 -1.68 -10.43 11.26
C LEU A 507 -2.60 -11.66 11.22
N ASP A 508 -2.16 -12.69 10.51
CA ASP A 508 -2.79 -14.00 10.41
C ASP A 508 -1.89 -15.06 11.06
N ILE A 509 -2.09 -15.30 12.36
CA ILE A 509 -1.26 -16.23 13.16
C ILE A 509 -2.14 -17.32 13.74
N PRO A 510 -2.42 -18.41 13.01
CA PRO A 510 -3.29 -19.48 13.49
C PRO A 510 -2.70 -20.27 14.67
N GLU A 511 -1.41 -20.18 14.92
CA GLU A 511 -0.72 -20.81 16.05
C GLU A 511 -1.05 -20.13 17.40
N VAL A 512 -1.61 -18.91 17.38
CA VAL A 512 -2.01 -18.20 18.59
C VAL A 512 -3.32 -18.79 19.13
N SER A 513 -3.24 -19.44 20.27
CA SER A 513 -4.41 -20.00 20.98
C SER A 513 -4.85 -19.14 22.17
N MET A 514 -4.02 -18.19 22.62
CA MET A 514 -4.38 -17.31 23.72
C MET A 514 -3.96 -15.86 23.47
N VAL A 515 -4.84 -14.96 23.87
CA VAL A 515 -4.56 -13.52 23.97
C VAL A 515 -4.82 -13.07 25.40
N ALA A 516 -3.81 -12.48 26.05
CA ALA A 516 -3.92 -11.89 27.37
C ALA A 516 -3.93 -10.35 27.26
N ILE A 517 -4.91 -9.71 27.87
CA ILE A 517 -5.05 -8.26 27.91
C ILE A 517 -4.90 -7.80 29.36
N LEU A 518 -3.73 -7.22 29.68
CA LEU A 518 -3.47 -6.67 31.01
C LEU A 518 -4.16 -5.32 31.16
N ASP A 519 -4.57 -4.99 32.39
CA ASP A 519 -5.26 -3.74 32.71
C ASP A 519 -6.44 -3.46 31.73
N ALA A 520 -7.28 -4.43 31.51
CA ALA A 520 -8.38 -4.33 30.56
C ALA A 520 -9.45 -3.34 31.01
N ASP A 521 -9.51 -2.99 32.29
CA ASP A 521 -10.43 -2.03 32.90
C ASP A 521 -9.93 -0.57 32.84
N LYS A 522 -8.74 -0.32 32.33
CA LYS A 522 -8.22 1.06 32.13
C LYS A 522 -8.79 1.62 30.83
N GLU A 523 -9.98 2.23 30.89
CA GLU A 523 -10.62 2.80 29.70
C GLU A 523 -9.72 3.79 28.98
N GLY A 524 -9.75 3.74 27.64
CA GLY A 524 -8.97 4.59 26.75
C GLY A 524 -8.94 4.01 25.34
N PHE A 525 -8.22 4.65 24.44
CA PHE A 525 -8.13 4.25 23.03
C PHE A 525 -7.76 2.79 22.83
N LEU A 526 -6.79 2.26 23.61
CA LEU A 526 -6.31 0.87 23.54
C LEU A 526 -7.27 -0.16 24.20
N ARG A 527 -8.27 0.29 24.93
CA ARG A 527 -9.27 -0.55 25.63
C ARG A 527 -10.71 -0.15 25.24
N SER A 528 -10.86 0.56 24.13
CA SER A 528 -12.19 0.81 23.53
C SER A 528 -12.83 -0.49 23.06
N GLU A 529 -14.13 -0.52 22.91
CA GLU A 529 -14.89 -1.65 22.36
C GLU A 529 -14.26 -2.19 21.06
N THR A 530 -14.01 -1.29 20.09
CA THR A 530 -13.39 -1.63 18.81
C THR A 530 -12.02 -2.29 18.99
N SER A 531 -11.15 -1.71 19.85
CA SER A 531 -9.83 -2.25 20.13
C SER A 531 -9.88 -3.61 20.78
N LEU A 532 -10.81 -3.82 21.73
CA LEU A 532 -11.02 -5.11 22.39
C LEU A 532 -11.52 -6.17 21.42
N ILE A 533 -12.54 -5.89 20.58
CA ILE A 533 -13.03 -6.83 19.58
C ILE A 533 -11.94 -7.23 18.59
N GLN A 534 -11.14 -6.28 18.12
CA GLN A 534 -10.00 -6.56 17.22
C GLN A 534 -8.95 -7.46 17.87
N THR A 535 -8.66 -7.21 19.15
CA THR A 535 -7.71 -8.00 19.95
C THR A 535 -8.23 -9.42 20.18
N ILE A 536 -9.48 -9.54 20.60
CA ILE A 536 -10.17 -10.80 20.80
C ILE A 536 -10.13 -11.64 19.52
N GLY A 537 -10.39 -11.02 18.38
CA GLY A 537 -10.39 -11.65 17.05
C GLY A 537 -9.05 -12.29 16.63
N ARG A 538 -7.93 -11.97 17.29
CA ARG A 538 -6.62 -12.60 16.99
C ARG A 538 -6.56 -14.09 17.43
N ALA A 539 -7.30 -14.47 18.44
CA ALA A 539 -7.41 -15.87 18.86
C ALA A 539 -8.51 -16.65 18.10
N ALA A 540 -9.29 -16.00 17.23
CA ALA A 540 -10.42 -16.62 16.52
C ALA A 540 -10.01 -17.57 15.37
N ARG A 541 -8.73 -17.79 15.11
CA ARG A 541 -8.20 -18.73 14.11
C ARG A 541 -7.77 -20.08 14.68
N ASN A 542 -7.83 -20.21 15.98
CA ASN A 542 -7.55 -21.43 16.70
C ASN A 542 -8.85 -21.98 17.30
N ALA A 543 -9.07 -23.29 17.16
CA ALA A 543 -10.27 -23.94 17.69
C ALA A 543 -10.36 -23.85 19.22
N ASP A 544 -9.21 -23.83 19.90
CA ASP A 544 -9.07 -23.68 21.35
C ASP A 544 -8.78 -22.25 21.79
N GLY A 545 -9.23 -21.27 21.00
CA GLY A 545 -9.00 -19.84 21.23
C GLY A 545 -9.55 -19.37 22.58
N LEU A 546 -8.69 -18.78 23.42
CA LEU A 546 -9.01 -18.18 24.71
C LEU A 546 -8.52 -16.74 24.77
N VAL A 547 -9.35 -15.85 25.33
CA VAL A 547 -8.93 -14.49 25.67
C VAL A 547 -9.13 -14.26 27.14
N VAL A 548 -8.09 -13.80 27.81
CA VAL A 548 -8.15 -13.44 29.24
C VAL A 548 -8.02 -11.92 29.37
N LEU A 549 -9.05 -11.33 29.95
CA LEU A 549 -9.08 -9.91 30.33
C LEU A 549 -8.73 -9.81 31.81
N TYR A 550 -7.55 -9.30 32.13
CA TYR A 550 -7.20 -9.05 33.55
C TYR A 550 -7.78 -7.69 33.94
N ALA A 551 -8.77 -7.72 34.83
CA ALA A 551 -9.53 -6.56 35.25
C ALA A 551 -10.22 -6.80 36.61
N ASP A 552 -10.24 -5.79 37.47
CA ASP A 552 -10.99 -5.84 38.73
C ASP A 552 -12.43 -5.37 38.54
N THR A 553 -12.70 -4.59 37.51
CA THR A 553 -14.04 -4.09 37.17
C THR A 553 -14.35 -4.29 35.69
N ILE A 554 -15.58 -4.65 35.35
CA ILE A 554 -16.01 -4.77 33.95
C ILE A 554 -16.51 -3.40 33.49
N THR A 555 -15.75 -2.78 32.60
CA THR A 555 -16.14 -1.47 32.03
C THR A 555 -17.24 -1.60 30.96
N PRO A 556 -17.93 -0.50 30.60
CA PRO A 556 -18.89 -0.53 29.51
C PRO A 556 -18.31 -1.02 28.18
N SER A 557 -17.07 -0.65 27.85
CA SER A 557 -16.39 -1.09 26.62
C SER A 557 -16.11 -2.59 26.65
N MET A 558 -15.64 -3.14 27.79
CA MET A 558 -15.48 -4.57 27.98
C MET A 558 -16.81 -5.32 27.84
N ARG A 559 -17.86 -4.83 28.47
CA ARG A 559 -19.19 -5.45 28.41
C ARG A 559 -19.67 -5.60 26.98
N ARG A 560 -19.66 -4.49 26.20
CA ARG A 560 -20.09 -4.52 24.81
C ARG A 560 -19.22 -5.45 23.96
N ALA A 561 -17.91 -5.44 24.14
CA ALA A 561 -17.02 -6.32 23.40
C ALA A 561 -17.24 -7.81 23.71
N MET A 562 -17.48 -8.15 24.98
CA MET A 562 -17.80 -9.51 25.42
C MET A 562 -19.16 -9.98 24.89
N ASP A 563 -20.19 -9.14 25.02
CA ASP A 563 -21.54 -9.46 24.57
C ASP A 563 -21.58 -9.67 23.05
N GLU A 564 -20.89 -8.83 22.27
CA GLU A 564 -20.79 -8.99 20.81
C GLU A 564 -19.99 -10.25 20.42
N THR A 565 -18.91 -10.55 21.12
CA THR A 565 -18.11 -11.77 20.88
C THR A 565 -18.94 -13.02 21.16
N GLU A 566 -19.70 -13.03 22.26
CA GLU A 566 -20.57 -14.17 22.61
C GLU A 566 -21.73 -14.30 21.61
N ARG A 567 -22.35 -13.18 21.19
CA ARG A 567 -23.38 -13.19 20.11
C ARG A 567 -22.84 -13.86 18.85
N ARG A 568 -21.67 -13.45 18.39
CA ARG A 568 -21.03 -14.00 17.16
C ARG A 568 -20.70 -15.48 17.36
N ARG A 569 -20.19 -15.85 18.53
CA ARG A 569 -19.87 -17.23 18.88
C ARG A 569 -21.11 -18.12 18.82
N GLN A 570 -22.23 -17.67 19.38
CA GLN A 570 -23.49 -18.42 19.40
C GLN A 570 -24.05 -18.61 17.97
N ILE A 571 -24.05 -17.56 17.14
CA ILE A 571 -24.50 -17.64 15.74
C ILE A 571 -23.70 -18.68 14.96
N GLN A 572 -22.37 -18.69 15.13
CA GLN A 572 -21.49 -19.64 14.46
C GLN A 572 -21.71 -21.07 14.98
N ASP A 573 -21.89 -21.26 16.28
CA ASP A 573 -22.12 -22.56 16.91
C ASP A 573 -23.44 -23.19 16.46
N ASP A 574 -24.51 -22.38 16.42
CA ASP A 574 -25.82 -22.81 15.93
C ASP A 574 -25.75 -23.21 14.45
N TYR A 575 -25.04 -22.43 13.64
CA TYR A 575 -24.79 -22.77 12.23
C TYR A 575 -24.01 -24.09 12.08
N ASN A 576 -22.94 -24.26 12.85
CA ASN A 576 -22.14 -25.49 12.84
C ASN A 576 -22.97 -26.73 13.21
N LYS A 577 -23.79 -26.64 14.24
CA LYS A 577 -24.68 -27.71 14.68
C LYS A 577 -25.73 -28.06 13.61
N ALA A 578 -26.30 -27.05 12.98
CA ALA A 578 -27.31 -27.25 11.92
C ALA A 578 -26.74 -27.92 10.67
N HIS A 579 -25.44 -27.68 10.36
CA HIS A 579 -24.79 -28.19 9.16
C HIS A 579 -23.78 -29.31 9.42
N GLY A 580 -23.62 -29.78 10.68
CA GLY A 580 -22.70 -30.83 11.04
C GLY A 580 -21.22 -30.47 10.84
N ILE A 581 -20.88 -29.18 10.98
CA ILE A 581 -19.51 -28.66 10.76
C ILE A 581 -18.72 -28.81 12.06
N ILE A 582 -17.54 -29.41 11.98
CA ILE A 582 -16.60 -29.51 13.11
C ILE A 582 -15.54 -28.43 12.91
N PRO A 583 -15.40 -27.46 13.83
CA PRO A 583 -14.36 -26.42 13.75
C PRO A 583 -12.95 -27.01 13.63
N GLN A 584 -12.17 -26.52 12.69
CA GLN A 584 -10.78 -26.94 12.51
C GLN A 584 -9.86 -25.72 12.48
N THR A 585 -8.77 -25.79 13.24
CA THR A 585 -7.72 -24.77 13.22
C THR A 585 -7.14 -24.65 11.81
N ILE A 586 -7.06 -23.43 11.29
CA ILE A 586 -6.47 -23.15 9.99
C ILE A 586 -4.97 -23.49 10.05
N ARG A 587 -4.50 -24.32 9.13
CA ARG A 587 -3.06 -24.55 8.94
C ARG A 587 -2.63 -23.82 7.68
N LYS A 588 -1.75 -22.85 7.83
CA LYS A 588 -1.08 -22.17 6.71
C LYS A 588 0.40 -22.45 6.79
N ASP A 589 0.97 -22.92 5.69
CA ASP A 589 2.42 -23.09 5.61
C ASP A 589 3.10 -21.73 5.86
N VAL A 590 4.11 -21.74 6.71
CA VAL A 590 4.98 -20.58 6.89
C VAL A 590 5.80 -20.51 5.61
N ARG A 591 5.43 -19.61 4.68
CA ARG A 591 6.15 -19.45 3.42
C ARG A 591 7.62 -19.14 3.74
N GLU A 592 8.52 -19.89 3.13
CA GLU A 592 9.99 -19.78 3.28
C GLU A 592 10.53 -18.49 2.65
N ILE A 593 10.07 -17.33 3.12
CA ILE A 593 10.50 -16.04 2.56
C ILE A 593 11.90 -15.65 3.05
N ILE A 594 12.39 -16.21 4.16
CA ILE A 594 13.63 -15.79 4.85
C ILE A 594 14.61 -16.95 5.15
N GLU A 595 14.36 -18.19 4.76
CA GLU A 595 15.34 -19.28 5.01
C GLU A 595 16.68 -19.07 4.30
N ILE A 596 16.69 -18.19 3.29
CA ILE A 596 17.87 -17.95 2.47
C ILE A 596 18.86 -17.01 3.17
N SER A 597 18.38 -15.99 3.90
CA SER A 597 19.27 -15.08 4.64
C SER A 597 19.94 -15.74 5.86
N LYS A 598 19.25 -16.65 6.58
CA LYS A 598 19.85 -17.32 7.74
C LYS A 598 20.84 -18.44 7.34
N LYS A 599 20.55 -19.19 6.28
CA LYS A 599 21.55 -20.17 5.77
C LYS A 599 22.82 -19.47 5.26
N ASP A 600 22.68 -18.27 4.71
CA ASP A 600 23.81 -17.47 4.24
C ASP A 600 24.57 -16.83 5.41
N GLU A 601 23.89 -16.32 6.46
CA GLU A 601 24.55 -15.80 7.66
C GLU A 601 25.21 -16.92 8.52
N GLU A 602 24.59 -18.09 8.68
CA GLU A 602 25.22 -19.22 9.34
C GLU A 602 26.34 -19.83 8.52
N SER A 603 26.21 -19.88 7.20
CA SER A 603 27.28 -20.31 6.31
C SER A 603 28.41 -19.27 6.22
N ALA A 604 28.10 -17.97 6.30
CA ALA A 604 29.09 -16.89 6.39
C ALA A 604 29.83 -16.88 7.76
N ARG A 605 29.11 -17.14 8.88
CA ARG A 605 29.72 -17.28 10.21
C ARG A 605 30.57 -18.56 10.35
N ARG A 606 30.19 -19.66 9.69
CA ARG A 606 30.97 -20.92 9.66
C ARG A 606 32.14 -20.87 8.68
N ARG A 607 32.09 -20.04 7.66
CA ARG A 607 33.16 -19.88 6.64
C ARG A 607 34.12 -18.74 6.94
N GLY A 608 34.35 -18.34 8.16
CA GLY A 608 35.28 -17.33 8.59
C GLY A 608 36.09 -16.68 7.45
N LYS A 609 35.75 -15.47 6.99
CA LYS A 609 36.57 -14.55 6.14
C LYS A 609 37.24 -15.16 4.89
N ARG A 610 36.57 -16.01 4.12
CA ARG A 610 37.04 -16.36 2.79
C ARG A 610 36.39 -15.44 1.77
N LYS A 611 37.13 -14.57 1.11
CA LYS A 611 36.64 -13.79 -0.05
C LYS A 611 36.13 -14.79 -1.08
N LEU A 612 34.85 -14.62 -1.50
CA LEU A 612 34.26 -15.38 -2.59
C LEU A 612 35.12 -15.19 -3.86
N SER A 613 35.32 -16.23 -4.63
CA SER A 613 35.92 -16.09 -5.97
C SER A 613 34.90 -15.32 -6.87
N GLU A 614 35.45 -14.66 -7.90
CA GLU A 614 34.63 -13.87 -8.84
C GLU A 614 33.47 -14.69 -9.44
N ARG A 615 33.71 -15.96 -9.74
CA ARG A 615 32.73 -16.89 -10.28
C ARG A 615 31.66 -17.30 -9.28
N GLU A 616 32.01 -17.55 -8.02
CA GLU A 616 31.09 -17.86 -6.94
C GLU A 616 30.21 -16.64 -6.59
N ARG A 617 30.74 -15.44 -6.70
CA ARG A 617 30.04 -14.18 -6.49
C ARG A 617 29.00 -13.93 -7.60
N ASP A 618 29.39 -14.13 -8.86
CA ASP A 618 28.49 -13.98 -10.00
C ASP A 618 27.32 -15.00 -9.97
N GLU A 619 27.58 -16.22 -9.54
CA GLU A 619 26.54 -17.24 -9.35
C GLU A 619 25.58 -16.84 -8.22
N GLU A 620 26.09 -16.30 -7.12
CA GLU A 620 25.28 -15.82 -6.00
C GLU A 620 24.45 -14.60 -6.39
N ILE A 621 25.02 -13.63 -7.10
CA ILE A 621 24.29 -12.46 -7.64
C ILE A 621 23.12 -12.91 -8.53
N ARG A 622 23.35 -13.83 -9.47
CA ARG A 622 22.28 -14.36 -10.34
C ARG A 622 21.18 -15.05 -9.56
N LYS A 623 21.50 -15.76 -8.50
CA LYS A 623 20.54 -16.43 -7.64
C LYS A 623 19.70 -15.41 -6.85
N LEU A 624 20.36 -14.40 -6.27
CA LEU A 624 19.69 -13.31 -5.57
C LEU A 624 18.81 -12.46 -6.49
N GLU A 625 19.26 -12.21 -7.73
CA GLU A 625 18.44 -11.52 -8.75
C GLU A 625 17.16 -12.28 -9.09
N LYS A 626 17.27 -13.60 -9.26
CA LYS A 626 16.08 -14.45 -9.50
C LYS A 626 15.11 -14.41 -8.33
N GLN A 627 15.61 -14.49 -7.11
CA GLN A 627 14.80 -14.41 -5.89
C GLN A 627 14.17 -13.04 -5.69
N MET A 628 14.91 -11.97 -5.97
CA MET A 628 14.39 -10.61 -5.94
C MET A 628 13.23 -10.43 -6.94
N GLN A 629 13.37 -10.99 -8.15
CA GLN A 629 12.29 -10.97 -9.14
C GLN A 629 11.07 -11.78 -8.70
N GLU A 630 11.27 -12.90 -8.02
CA GLU A 630 10.19 -13.74 -7.51
C GLU A 630 9.47 -13.06 -6.34
N ALA A 631 10.19 -12.47 -5.39
CA ALA A 631 9.64 -11.65 -4.32
C ALA A 631 8.83 -10.45 -4.87
N SER A 632 9.36 -9.77 -5.87
CA SER A 632 8.66 -8.69 -6.56
C SER A 632 7.37 -9.18 -7.26
N ARG A 633 7.35 -10.39 -7.82
CA ARG A 633 6.14 -11.00 -8.40
C ARG A 633 5.04 -11.24 -7.36
N MET A 634 5.46 -11.63 -6.16
CA MET A 634 4.56 -11.90 -5.03
C MET A 634 4.18 -10.61 -4.28
N LEU A 635 4.58 -9.43 -4.79
CA LEU A 635 4.38 -8.11 -4.17
C LEU A 635 5.06 -7.96 -2.79
N GLU A 636 6.09 -8.75 -2.53
CA GLU A 636 6.93 -8.71 -1.32
C GLU A 636 8.07 -7.71 -1.51
N PHE A 637 7.73 -6.44 -1.74
CA PHE A 637 8.67 -5.40 -2.14
C PHE A 637 9.75 -5.10 -1.11
N GLU A 638 9.44 -5.25 0.17
CA GLU A 638 10.41 -5.07 1.27
C GLU A 638 11.48 -6.15 1.23
N TYR A 639 11.08 -7.39 0.98
CA TYR A 639 12.02 -8.49 0.78
C TYR A 639 12.84 -8.34 -0.52
N ALA A 640 12.19 -7.93 -1.60
CA ALA A 640 12.89 -7.62 -2.86
C ALA A 640 13.93 -6.50 -2.66
N ALA A 641 13.65 -5.48 -1.82
CA ALA A 641 14.59 -4.42 -1.50
C ALA A 641 15.82 -4.93 -0.73
N ILE A 642 15.64 -5.84 0.24
CA ILE A 642 16.78 -6.47 0.96
C ILE A 642 17.68 -7.23 -0.01
N LEU A 643 17.09 -8.03 -0.89
CA LEU A 643 17.83 -8.79 -1.89
C LEU A 643 18.60 -7.85 -2.85
N ARG A 644 17.99 -6.75 -3.27
CA ARG A 644 18.63 -5.70 -4.06
C ARG A 644 19.84 -5.11 -3.34
N ASP A 645 19.68 -4.73 -2.08
CA ASP A 645 20.74 -4.11 -1.30
C ASP A 645 21.91 -5.08 -1.11
N ARG A 646 21.62 -6.36 -0.91
CA ARG A 646 22.65 -7.41 -0.86
C ARG A 646 23.38 -7.61 -2.20
N ILE A 647 22.67 -7.55 -3.31
CA ILE A 647 23.28 -7.58 -4.66
C ILE A 647 24.21 -6.39 -4.86
N ILE A 648 23.82 -5.19 -4.41
CA ILE A 648 24.64 -3.98 -4.49
C ILE A 648 25.92 -4.12 -3.65
N GLU A 649 25.84 -4.68 -2.45
CA GLU A 649 27.01 -4.96 -1.61
C GLU A 649 27.99 -5.91 -2.31
N LEU A 650 27.50 -7.04 -2.83
CA LEU A 650 28.32 -8.01 -3.54
C LEU A 650 28.98 -7.43 -4.80
N ARG A 651 28.30 -6.51 -5.49
CA ARG A 651 28.88 -5.79 -6.64
C ARG A 651 29.95 -4.78 -6.22
N LYS A 652 29.76 -4.04 -5.13
CA LYS A 652 30.76 -3.12 -4.58
C LYS A 652 32.03 -3.83 -4.10
N GLU A 653 31.89 -5.05 -3.58
CA GLU A 653 33.03 -5.90 -3.22
C GLU A 653 33.88 -6.36 -4.45
N SER A 654 33.35 -6.21 -5.68
CA SER A 654 34.05 -6.51 -6.92
C SER A 654 34.91 -5.35 -7.42
N GLU A 655 34.63 -4.12 -6.99
CA GLU A 655 35.33 -2.90 -7.42
C GLU A 655 36.50 -2.53 -6.47
N GLN A 656 36.63 -3.22 -5.34
CA GLN A 656 37.75 -3.13 -4.39
C GLN A 656 38.70 -4.33 -4.51
#